data_b8c223cbe18c7643cf7835d369d8ecb6
#
_entry.id   b8c223cbe18c7643cf7835d369d8ecb6
#
_cell.length_a   1.000
_cell.length_b   1.000
_cell.length_c   1.000
_cell.angle_alpha   90.00
_cell.angle_beta   90.00
_cell.angle_gamma   90.00
#
_symmetry.space_group_name_H-M   'P 1'
#
loop_
_entity.id
_entity.type
_entity.pdbx_description
1 polymer ?
#
loop_
_entity_poly.entity_id
_entity_poly.type
_entity_poly.pdbx_seq_one_letter_code
_entity_poly.pdbx_strand_id
1 'polypeptide(L)'
;MAIPLSLGSAASSAQTLNGGREPLTVDRLYDSPDLAGSSPRQLKLSPDGSRATFLVGRKENLHFYDLWQMDVVSGKVSMLLDASKLQQGELSDEEKARRERQRIYGEGIMEYAWADDGKALLIPSAGKLYYYTLADGKVRLLPTGDGFATDAKLSPKGHYVTFVAGQNLWLLTLANDKLTQLTKDGGGVIKNAMAEFVAQEEMGRMTGYWWAPDESAIAFNRVDESPVEEVTRNEIYADGIKLTQQRYPAAGTANVQIKLGVIALPQQTVTWIDLGQDTDFYLPRVKWLPDSRHLSFQWQSRNQQQLDLRVVDVHSSRAPQTLVAERNNIWINLNDDLHFLKQGGFLWTSERSGFKHIYRFAADGTVTQQLTHGDWTVDSISHVDEKQGWVYFTGRKDSDIEKQLYKVRFDGSEFTRLSTRHGMHQAVFADNKAVYLDYFDSLSQPPQVSLHDAEGKRLAWVEENAVKPGHPLYQYAGLWQLPEFGTLTAEDGQTLHYRLFKPVNFDAHKQYPVLVRVYGGPHAQMVVNSWSSQDYFTQYLLQQGIAVFQLDNRGSGHRGLRFEQVIYQHLAVAEVADQKQGVDYLRTLPWVDANKIAIYGHSYGGYMALMCKLKAPDYFKVAISGAPVTDWSLYDTHYTERYLGNPHDNAEGYRLSSVLPYIGSYQSGLLMYHGMADDNVLFENSTRVYKALQDDGKLFEMINYPGAKHSMRGNKVKTHLYKSLTDFLERQFKLHNH
;
A
#
# COMPACT_ATOMS: atom_id res chain seq x y z
N MET A 1 -24.87 -34.59 32.51
CA MET A 1 -26.06 -33.80 32.16
C MET A 1 -25.63 -32.71 31.19
N ALA A 2 -25.84 -32.91 29.91
CA ALA A 2 -25.45 -31.96 28.86
C ALA A 2 -26.69 -31.14 28.52
N ILE A 3 -26.59 -29.82 28.62
CA ILE A 3 -27.61 -28.87 28.23
C ILE A 3 -27.42 -28.59 26.74
N PRO A 4 -28.38 -28.79 25.85
CA PRO A 4 -28.26 -28.41 24.47
C PRO A 4 -28.47 -26.90 24.33
N LEU A 5 -27.44 -26.20 23.82
CA LEU A 5 -27.56 -24.83 23.32
C LEU A 5 -28.40 -24.88 22.02
N SER A 6 -29.62 -24.38 22.09
CA SER A 6 -30.48 -24.14 20.93
C SER A 6 -29.91 -23.00 20.12
N LEU A 7 -29.33 -23.29 18.97
CA LEU A 7 -29.05 -22.34 17.91
C LEU A 7 -30.37 -21.88 17.29
N GLY A 8 -30.88 -20.75 17.78
CA GLY A 8 -31.94 -20.02 17.10
C GLY A 8 -31.39 -19.39 15.84
N SER A 9 -31.72 -19.96 14.67
CA SER A 9 -31.51 -19.32 13.38
C SER A 9 -32.46 -18.14 13.22
N ALA A 10 -32.08 -16.97 13.71
CA ALA A 10 -32.69 -15.73 13.25
C ALA A 10 -32.16 -15.47 11.82
N ALA A 11 -33.03 -15.55 10.83
CA ALA A 11 -32.72 -15.07 9.48
C ALA A 11 -32.40 -13.59 9.60
N SER A 12 -31.11 -13.28 9.59
CA SER A 12 -30.62 -11.91 9.61
C SER A 12 -31.03 -11.24 8.30
N SER A 13 -31.93 -10.27 8.38
CA SER A 13 -32.19 -9.37 7.25
C SER A 13 -30.89 -8.64 6.87
N ALA A 14 -30.57 -8.63 5.59
CA ALA A 14 -29.40 -7.89 5.09
C ALA A 14 -29.42 -6.45 5.63
N GLN A 15 -28.35 -6.05 6.31
CA GLN A 15 -28.26 -4.69 6.85
C GLN A 15 -27.89 -3.73 5.70
N THR A 16 -28.66 -2.65 5.56
CA THR A 16 -28.39 -1.57 4.60
C THR A 16 -28.11 -0.26 5.32
N LEU A 17 -27.51 0.69 4.61
CA LEU A 17 -27.39 2.05 5.09
C LEU A 17 -28.73 2.79 5.02
N ASN A 18 -28.88 3.85 5.82
CA ASN A 18 -30.05 4.70 5.76
C ASN A 18 -29.92 5.72 4.60
N GLY A 19 -30.94 5.80 3.74
CA GLY A 19 -30.95 6.77 2.64
C GLY A 19 -31.92 6.42 1.51
N GLY A 20 -31.71 7.07 0.37
CA GLY A 20 -32.47 6.83 -0.86
C GLY A 20 -32.22 5.43 -1.44
N ARG A 21 -33.05 5.04 -2.38
CA ARG A 21 -33.02 3.71 -3.01
C ARG A 21 -32.88 3.80 -4.53
N GLU A 22 -32.10 4.77 -5.02
CA GLU A 22 -31.76 4.82 -6.44
C GLU A 22 -30.82 3.69 -6.82
N PRO A 23 -31.01 3.04 -7.99
CA PRO A 23 -30.10 2.00 -8.44
C PRO A 23 -28.76 2.62 -8.89
N LEU A 24 -27.65 1.93 -8.56
CA LEU A 24 -26.35 2.26 -9.09
C LEU A 24 -26.25 1.83 -10.56
N THR A 25 -25.53 2.63 -11.34
CA THR A 25 -25.09 2.24 -12.68
C THR A 25 -23.56 2.16 -12.72
N VAL A 26 -22.99 1.37 -13.65
CA VAL A 26 -21.53 1.28 -13.78
C VAL A 26 -20.91 2.65 -14.07
N ASP A 27 -21.58 3.49 -14.87
CA ASP A 27 -21.11 4.86 -15.13
C ASP A 27 -21.00 5.64 -13.81
N ARG A 28 -22.02 5.58 -12.93
CA ARG A 28 -22.03 6.29 -11.66
C ARG A 28 -20.94 5.85 -10.68
N LEU A 29 -20.49 4.58 -10.73
CA LEU A 29 -19.43 4.09 -9.84
C LEU A 29 -18.12 4.88 -9.96
N TYR A 30 -17.84 5.41 -11.15
CA TYR A 30 -16.58 6.06 -11.48
C TYR A 30 -16.74 7.53 -11.88
N ASP A 31 -17.95 8.07 -11.73
CA ASP A 31 -18.23 9.48 -12.02
C ASP A 31 -18.11 10.36 -10.78
N SER A 32 -18.04 11.66 -11.00
CA SER A 32 -17.99 12.69 -9.95
C SER A 32 -19.41 13.10 -9.50
N PRO A 33 -19.58 13.44 -8.22
CA PRO A 33 -18.63 13.31 -7.10
C PRO A 33 -18.47 11.87 -6.64
N ASP A 34 -17.29 11.54 -6.05
CA ASP A 34 -17.01 10.20 -5.51
C ASP A 34 -18.07 9.79 -4.47
N LEU A 35 -18.49 8.53 -4.51
CA LEU A 35 -19.49 7.99 -3.58
C LEU A 35 -19.02 8.01 -2.11
N ALA A 36 -17.70 7.98 -1.87
CA ALA A 36 -17.16 8.14 -0.52
C ALA A 36 -17.34 9.56 0.04
N GLY A 37 -17.73 10.55 -0.78
CA GLY A 37 -17.79 11.94 -0.37
C GLY A 37 -16.41 12.57 -0.23
N SER A 38 -16.29 13.57 0.64
CA SER A 38 -15.02 14.25 0.91
C SER A 38 -14.07 13.32 1.67
N SER A 39 -12.86 13.16 1.14
CA SER A 39 -11.80 12.35 1.76
C SER A 39 -10.49 13.14 1.81
N PRO A 40 -10.23 13.87 2.90
CA PRO A 40 -8.99 14.58 3.09
C PRO A 40 -7.78 13.65 3.02
N ARG A 41 -6.72 14.09 2.33
CA ARG A 41 -5.47 13.32 2.12
C ARG A 41 -4.27 14.06 2.68
N GLN A 42 -3.14 13.36 2.84
CA GLN A 42 -1.89 13.95 3.33
C GLN A 42 -2.09 14.73 4.66
N LEU A 43 -2.83 14.12 5.57
CA LEU A 43 -3.09 14.70 6.89
C LEU A 43 -1.80 14.96 7.65
N LYS A 44 -1.61 16.20 8.12
CA LYS A 44 -0.47 16.59 8.95
C LYS A 44 -0.92 17.54 10.05
N LEU A 45 -0.24 17.50 11.18
CA LEU A 45 -0.31 18.56 12.18
C LEU A 45 0.95 19.43 12.05
N SER A 46 0.79 20.73 12.31
CA SER A 46 1.96 21.62 12.44
C SER A 46 2.81 21.15 13.63
N PRO A 47 4.14 21.40 13.64
CA PRO A 47 5.03 20.97 14.71
C PRO A 47 4.58 21.43 16.11
N ASP A 48 3.95 22.61 16.21
CA ASP A 48 3.40 23.14 17.47
C ASP A 48 1.99 22.61 17.80
N GLY A 49 1.39 21.80 16.91
CA GLY A 49 0.04 21.27 17.05
C GLY A 49 -1.08 22.31 17.00
N SER A 50 -0.82 23.52 16.52
CA SER A 50 -1.83 24.60 16.43
C SER A 50 -2.73 24.48 15.18
N ARG A 51 -2.28 23.78 14.15
CA ARG A 51 -2.98 23.62 12.86
C ARG A 51 -2.98 22.19 12.40
N ALA A 52 -4.10 21.72 11.87
CA ALA A 52 -4.17 20.56 11.01
C ALA A 52 -4.16 20.99 9.55
N THR A 53 -3.38 20.35 8.69
CA THR A 53 -3.35 20.61 7.26
C THR A 53 -3.65 19.34 6.47
N PHE A 54 -4.26 19.49 5.31
CA PHE A 54 -4.69 18.37 4.48
C PHE A 54 -5.03 18.81 3.06
N LEU A 55 -5.05 17.86 2.15
CA LEU A 55 -5.43 18.08 0.75
C LEU A 55 -6.89 17.69 0.53
N VAL A 56 -7.64 18.50 -0.20
CA VAL A 56 -9.03 18.23 -0.58
C VAL A 56 -9.20 18.41 -2.07
N GLY A 57 -9.81 17.44 -2.74
CA GLY A 57 -10.18 17.52 -4.16
C GLY A 57 -11.33 18.50 -4.37
N ARG A 58 -11.33 19.19 -5.51
CA ARG A 58 -12.40 20.13 -5.88
C ARG A 58 -13.67 19.38 -6.26
N LYS A 59 -14.82 20.00 -6.02
CA LYS A 59 -16.12 19.39 -6.39
C LYS A 59 -16.24 19.11 -7.88
N GLU A 60 -15.69 19.99 -8.70
CA GLU A 60 -15.73 19.91 -10.17
C GLU A 60 -14.68 18.95 -10.74
N ASN A 61 -13.59 18.73 -10.01
CA ASN A 61 -12.51 17.81 -10.35
C ASN A 61 -11.89 17.21 -9.09
N LEU A 62 -12.37 16.05 -8.67
CA LEU A 62 -11.95 15.38 -7.45
C LEU A 62 -10.47 14.97 -7.45
N HIS A 63 -9.83 14.98 -8.59
CA HIS A 63 -8.41 14.68 -8.75
C HIS A 63 -7.53 15.92 -8.80
N PHE A 64 -8.09 17.12 -8.64
CA PHE A 64 -7.34 18.38 -8.50
C PHE A 64 -7.40 18.82 -7.05
N TYR A 65 -6.26 18.82 -6.35
CA TYR A 65 -6.18 19.01 -4.91
C TYR A 65 -5.67 20.39 -4.54
N ASP A 66 -6.40 21.04 -3.61
CA ASP A 66 -6.00 22.27 -2.92
C ASP A 66 -5.54 21.95 -1.50
N LEU A 67 -4.72 22.83 -0.92
CA LEU A 67 -4.26 22.71 0.46
C LEU A 67 -5.22 23.45 1.40
N TRP A 68 -5.72 22.73 2.39
CA TRP A 68 -6.64 23.20 3.41
C TRP A 68 -6.02 23.14 4.79
N GLN A 69 -6.57 23.89 5.72
CA GLN A 69 -6.20 23.89 7.13
C GLN A 69 -7.42 23.93 8.05
N MET A 70 -7.22 23.44 9.26
CA MET A 70 -8.08 23.65 10.42
C MET A 70 -7.26 24.27 11.54
N ASP A 71 -7.75 25.36 12.13
CA ASP A 71 -7.22 25.87 13.39
C ASP A 71 -7.66 24.95 14.53
N VAL A 72 -6.70 24.41 15.28
CA VAL A 72 -6.94 23.39 16.31
C VAL A 72 -7.76 23.90 17.50
N VAL A 73 -7.64 25.19 17.82
CA VAL A 73 -8.36 25.79 18.96
C VAL A 73 -9.81 26.11 18.61
N SER A 74 -10.02 26.76 17.47
CA SER A 74 -11.38 27.19 17.05
C SER A 74 -12.14 26.13 16.27
N GLY A 75 -11.46 25.09 15.75
CA GLY A 75 -12.04 24.08 14.85
C GLY A 75 -12.41 24.65 13.46
N LYS A 76 -12.00 25.86 13.13
CA LYS A 76 -12.37 26.51 11.86
C LYS A 76 -11.54 25.93 10.71
N VAL A 77 -12.24 25.39 9.72
CA VAL A 77 -11.65 24.87 8.46
C VAL A 77 -11.68 25.98 7.40
N SER A 78 -10.58 26.14 6.67
CA SER A 78 -10.44 27.10 5.57
C SER A 78 -9.40 26.64 4.54
N MET A 79 -9.54 27.09 3.29
CA MET A 79 -8.51 26.88 2.27
C MET A 79 -7.26 27.68 2.66
N LEU A 80 -6.10 27.02 2.66
CA LEU A 80 -4.80 27.63 2.92
C LEU A 80 -4.14 28.10 1.62
N LEU A 81 -4.16 27.25 0.59
CA LEU A 81 -3.60 27.58 -0.72
C LEU A 81 -4.40 26.92 -1.85
N ASP A 82 -4.80 27.77 -2.81
CA ASP A 82 -5.39 27.37 -4.08
C ASP A 82 -4.28 26.92 -5.04
N ALA A 83 -4.30 25.64 -5.44
CA ALA A 83 -3.29 25.05 -6.30
C ALA A 83 -3.24 25.65 -7.73
N SER A 84 -4.31 26.31 -8.19
CA SER A 84 -4.30 27.00 -9.49
C SER A 84 -3.35 28.20 -9.54
N LYS A 85 -2.90 28.69 -8.39
CA LYS A 85 -1.86 29.72 -8.27
C LYS A 85 -0.45 29.19 -8.50
N LEU A 86 -0.29 27.87 -8.52
CA LEU A 86 0.99 27.21 -8.77
C LEU A 86 1.08 26.81 -10.24
N GLN A 87 2.30 26.77 -10.76
CA GLN A 87 2.53 26.31 -12.13
C GLN A 87 2.10 24.84 -12.26
N GLN A 88 1.27 24.57 -13.23
CA GLN A 88 0.92 23.22 -13.66
C GLN A 88 1.77 22.86 -14.88
N GLY A 89 2.07 21.59 -15.11
CA GLY A 89 2.89 21.15 -16.22
C GLY A 89 3.01 19.64 -16.32
N GLU A 90 3.67 19.17 -17.38
CA GLU A 90 3.94 17.76 -17.55
C GLU A 90 4.95 17.26 -16.54
N LEU A 91 4.74 16.01 -16.08
CA LEU A 91 5.65 15.31 -15.19
C LEU A 91 6.80 14.69 -16.00
N SER A 92 8.00 14.67 -15.42
CA SER A 92 9.09 13.86 -15.98
C SER A 92 8.76 12.36 -15.93
N ASP A 93 9.44 11.55 -16.72
CA ASP A 93 9.21 10.11 -16.74
C ASP A 93 9.58 9.48 -15.39
N GLU A 94 10.61 9.98 -14.69
CA GLU A 94 10.99 9.58 -13.35
C GLU A 94 9.87 9.88 -12.32
N GLU A 95 9.29 11.07 -12.38
CA GLU A 95 8.20 11.44 -11.47
C GLU A 95 6.91 10.68 -11.79
N LYS A 96 6.61 10.43 -13.06
CA LYS A 96 5.49 9.54 -13.45
C LYS A 96 5.67 8.14 -12.88
N ALA A 97 6.88 7.57 -13.00
CA ALA A 97 7.21 6.26 -12.45
C ALA A 97 7.12 6.25 -10.91
N ARG A 98 7.67 7.27 -10.23
CA ARG A 98 7.59 7.42 -8.78
C ARG A 98 6.14 7.49 -8.29
N ARG A 99 5.29 8.31 -8.93
CA ARG A 99 3.86 8.42 -8.58
C ARG A 99 3.08 7.16 -8.85
N GLU A 100 3.41 6.42 -9.94
CA GLU A 100 2.80 5.12 -10.22
C GLU A 100 3.04 4.14 -9.07
N ARG A 101 4.28 4.03 -8.58
CA ARG A 101 4.65 3.15 -7.46
C ARG A 101 4.07 3.60 -6.12
N GLN A 102 3.96 4.90 -5.89
CA GLN A 102 3.28 5.44 -4.70
C GLN A 102 1.76 5.36 -4.78
N ARG A 103 1.19 4.97 -5.92
CA ARG A 103 -0.26 4.99 -6.18
C ARG A 103 -0.86 6.40 -5.98
N ILE A 104 -0.06 7.45 -6.28
CA ILE A 104 -0.48 8.87 -6.20
C ILE A 104 -1.07 9.31 -7.53
N TYR A 105 -2.31 9.77 -7.49
CA TYR A 105 -3.05 10.20 -8.68
C TYR A 105 -3.68 11.55 -8.45
N GLY A 106 -3.55 12.43 -9.43
CA GLY A 106 -4.19 13.73 -9.43
C GLY A 106 -3.27 14.84 -9.91
N GLU A 107 -3.80 16.03 -9.80
CA GLU A 107 -3.21 17.30 -10.20
C GLU A 107 -3.30 18.29 -9.04
N GLY A 108 -2.70 19.46 -9.21
CA GLY A 108 -2.61 20.47 -8.16
C GLY A 108 -1.52 20.14 -7.14
N ILE A 109 -1.83 20.30 -5.87
CA ILE A 109 -0.91 20.00 -4.77
C ILE A 109 -1.07 18.52 -4.40
N MET A 110 -0.01 17.73 -4.61
CA MET A 110 -0.04 16.29 -4.32
C MET A 110 0.72 15.93 -3.04
N GLU A 111 1.68 16.75 -2.66
CA GLU A 111 2.47 16.61 -1.45
C GLU A 111 2.89 17.99 -0.91
N TYR A 112 3.19 18.05 0.37
CA TYR A 112 3.75 19.24 1.02
C TYR A 112 4.46 18.84 2.31
N ALA A 113 5.37 19.67 2.81
CA ALA A 113 6.08 19.46 4.04
C ALA A 113 6.09 20.72 4.91
N TRP A 114 5.91 20.55 6.22
CA TRP A 114 6.10 21.61 7.18
C TRP A 114 7.59 21.91 7.39
N ALA A 115 7.94 23.18 7.57
CA ALA A 115 9.18 23.54 8.22
C ALA A 115 9.08 23.21 9.72
N ASP A 116 10.18 22.76 10.34
CA ASP A 116 10.16 22.32 11.75
C ASP A 116 9.81 23.44 12.74
N ASP A 117 10.02 24.70 12.36
CA ASP A 117 9.61 25.87 13.14
C ASP A 117 8.11 26.19 13.01
N GLY A 118 7.37 25.47 12.18
CA GLY A 118 5.93 25.63 11.96
C GLY A 118 5.53 26.90 11.21
N LYS A 119 6.48 27.64 10.61
CA LYS A 119 6.19 28.95 9.98
C LYS A 119 6.02 28.92 8.47
N ALA A 120 6.42 27.82 7.85
CA ALA A 120 6.38 27.70 6.39
C ALA A 120 6.07 26.28 5.94
N LEU A 121 5.73 26.17 4.65
CA LEU A 121 5.51 24.90 3.95
C LEU A 121 6.35 24.86 2.67
N LEU A 122 6.96 23.72 2.39
CA LEU A 122 7.51 23.38 1.09
C LEU A 122 6.46 22.63 0.28
N ILE A 123 6.20 23.09 -0.94
CA ILE A 123 5.16 22.54 -1.80
C ILE A 123 5.74 22.27 -3.18
N PRO A 124 6.06 20.99 -3.51
CA PRO A 124 6.42 20.58 -4.86
C PRO A 124 5.19 20.60 -5.79
N SER A 125 5.34 21.13 -7.00
CA SER A 125 4.32 21.09 -8.04
C SER A 125 4.97 21.11 -9.43
N ALA A 126 4.68 20.11 -10.26
CA ALA A 126 5.15 19.98 -11.64
C ALA A 126 6.66 20.25 -11.82
N GLY A 127 7.49 19.69 -10.94
CA GLY A 127 8.97 19.85 -10.97
C GLY A 127 9.47 21.21 -10.49
N LYS A 128 8.60 22.08 -10.01
CA LYS A 128 8.94 23.36 -9.36
C LYS A 128 8.72 23.23 -7.86
N LEU A 129 9.45 24.03 -7.09
CA LEU A 129 9.37 24.05 -5.64
C LEU A 129 8.85 25.41 -5.17
N TYR A 130 7.87 25.41 -4.30
CA TYR A 130 7.28 26.61 -3.73
C TYR A 130 7.45 26.64 -2.23
N TYR A 131 7.83 27.80 -1.70
CA TYR A 131 7.93 28.06 -0.29
C TYR A 131 6.79 28.98 0.14
N TYR A 132 5.87 28.45 0.93
CA TYR A 132 4.71 29.17 1.43
C TYR A 132 4.97 29.65 2.85
N THR A 133 4.92 30.97 3.09
CA THR A 133 5.08 31.58 4.41
C THR A 133 3.72 31.83 5.04
N LEU A 134 3.48 31.30 6.26
CA LEU A 134 2.18 31.40 6.90
C LEU A 134 1.86 32.83 7.39
N ALA A 135 2.87 33.61 7.79
CA ALA A 135 2.67 34.92 8.39
C ALA A 135 1.99 35.93 7.46
N ASP A 136 2.29 35.88 6.16
CA ASP A 136 1.78 36.80 5.15
C ASP A 136 1.06 36.13 3.97
N GLY A 137 0.97 34.79 3.99
CA GLY A 137 0.33 33.99 2.94
C GLY A 137 1.06 34.04 1.60
N LYS A 138 2.34 34.45 1.56
CA LYS A 138 3.09 34.56 0.32
C LYS A 138 3.62 33.22 -0.15
N VAL A 139 3.53 33.01 -1.46
CA VAL A 139 4.12 31.88 -2.19
C VAL A 139 5.34 32.38 -2.93
N ARG A 140 6.50 31.83 -2.62
CA ARG A 140 7.77 32.11 -3.31
C ARG A 140 8.17 30.90 -4.15
N LEU A 141 8.37 31.11 -5.47
CA LEU A 141 8.99 30.11 -6.33
C LEU A 141 10.49 30.04 -6.00
N LEU A 142 10.97 28.81 -5.72
CA LEU A 142 12.37 28.56 -5.44
C LEU A 142 13.14 28.21 -6.72
N PRO A 143 14.39 28.65 -6.86
CA PRO A 143 15.23 28.27 -8.01
C PRO A 143 15.59 26.77 -7.95
N THR A 144 15.30 26.05 -9.02
CA THR A 144 15.62 24.62 -9.19
C THR A 144 16.56 24.33 -10.35
N GLY A 145 17.03 25.37 -11.05
CA GLY A 145 17.73 25.24 -12.34
C GLY A 145 16.75 24.77 -13.44
N ASP A 146 17.32 24.21 -14.51
CA ASP A 146 16.55 23.78 -15.69
C ASP A 146 15.94 22.37 -15.54
N GLY A 147 16.30 21.63 -14.47
CA GLY A 147 15.84 20.27 -14.22
C GLY A 147 14.45 20.19 -13.60
N PHE A 148 13.82 19.04 -13.73
CA PHE A 148 12.60 18.68 -12.99
C PHE A 148 12.99 18.26 -11.57
N ALA A 149 12.60 19.04 -10.55
CA ALA A 149 12.88 18.73 -9.15
C ALA A 149 11.90 17.66 -8.63
N THR A 150 12.45 16.60 -8.05
CA THR A 150 11.68 15.52 -7.40
C THR A 150 12.28 15.21 -6.02
N ASP A 151 11.52 14.51 -5.15
CA ASP A 151 11.91 14.14 -3.78
C ASP A 151 12.49 15.33 -2.98
N ALA A 152 11.76 16.46 -2.98
CA ALA A 152 12.22 17.68 -2.34
C ALA A 152 12.01 17.64 -0.82
N LYS A 153 12.99 18.13 -0.04
CA LYS A 153 12.94 18.17 1.43
C LYS A 153 13.46 19.51 1.96
N LEU A 154 12.79 20.01 2.99
CA LEU A 154 13.37 21.00 3.88
C LEU A 154 14.41 20.35 4.78
N SER A 155 15.48 21.05 5.06
CA SER A 155 16.45 20.64 6.08
C SER A 155 15.84 20.80 7.49
N PRO A 156 16.30 20.05 8.50
CA PRO A 156 15.69 20.02 9.84
C PRO A 156 15.62 21.37 10.57
N LYS A 157 16.54 22.31 10.30
CA LYS A 157 16.48 23.67 10.86
C LYS A 157 15.94 24.73 9.89
N GLY A 158 15.55 24.30 8.68
CA GLY A 158 14.94 25.18 7.68
C GLY A 158 15.90 26.12 6.95
N HIS A 159 17.22 25.88 6.97
CA HIS A 159 18.16 26.71 6.24
C HIS A 159 18.29 26.34 4.75
N TYR A 160 17.94 25.12 4.40
CA TYR A 160 18.13 24.56 3.05
C TYR A 160 16.90 23.84 2.55
N VAL A 161 16.82 23.77 1.21
CA VAL A 161 15.97 22.80 0.50
C VAL A 161 16.87 21.91 -0.34
N THR A 162 16.67 20.62 -0.25
CA THR A 162 17.32 19.63 -1.13
C THR A 162 16.30 18.99 -2.05
N PHE A 163 16.76 18.58 -3.22
CA PHE A 163 15.94 17.85 -4.20
C PHE A 163 16.82 17.08 -5.16
N VAL A 164 16.23 16.15 -5.90
CA VAL A 164 16.90 15.41 -6.97
C VAL A 164 16.48 16.01 -8.31
N ALA A 165 17.44 16.26 -9.18
CA ALA A 165 17.23 16.63 -10.57
C ALA A 165 18.36 16.08 -11.46
N GLY A 166 18.01 15.53 -12.63
CA GLY A 166 18.99 14.92 -13.54
C GLY A 166 19.82 13.83 -12.85
N GLN A 167 19.18 12.98 -12.03
CA GLN A 167 19.81 11.89 -11.27
C GLN A 167 20.91 12.33 -10.29
N ASN A 168 20.89 13.60 -9.86
CA ASN A 168 21.85 14.17 -8.91
C ASN A 168 21.16 14.93 -7.79
N LEU A 169 21.82 14.98 -6.62
CA LEU A 169 21.37 15.71 -5.44
C LEU A 169 21.78 17.18 -5.55
N TRP A 170 20.82 18.05 -5.30
CA TRP A 170 20.97 19.50 -5.28
C TRP A 170 20.61 20.09 -3.92
N LEU A 171 21.27 21.18 -3.57
CA LEU A 171 21.05 21.95 -2.35
C LEU A 171 20.80 23.41 -2.71
N LEU A 172 19.69 23.95 -2.20
CA LEU A 172 19.33 25.36 -2.26
C LEU A 172 19.47 25.98 -0.87
N THR A 173 20.27 27.03 -0.74
CA THR A 173 20.37 27.84 0.49
C THR A 173 19.26 28.88 0.48
N LEU A 174 18.31 28.80 1.42
CA LEU A 174 17.09 29.66 1.43
C LEU A 174 17.39 31.14 1.71
N ALA A 175 18.47 31.46 2.40
CA ALA A 175 18.84 32.83 2.77
C ALA A 175 19.27 33.70 1.58
N ASN A 176 19.81 33.11 0.52
CA ASN A 176 20.41 33.85 -0.62
C ASN A 176 20.14 33.22 -1.98
N ASP A 177 19.26 32.24 -2.05
CA ASP A 177 18.88 31.47 -3.26
C ASP A 177 20.07 30.83 -4.01
N LYS A 178 21.16 30.55 -3.27
CA LYS A 178 22.34 29.88 -3.86
C LYS A 178 22.03 28.41 -4.10
N LEU A 179 22.06 28.02 -5.36
CA LEU A 179 21.90 26.64 -5.79
C LEU A 179 23.27 25.97 -5.91
N THR A 180 23.40 24.75 -5.35
CA THR A 180 24.65 23.96 -5.33
C THR A 180 24.37 22.52 -5.72
N GLN A 181 25.06 22.00 -6.72
CA GLN A 181 25.00 20.58 -7.08
C GLN A 181 25.95 19.78 -6.18
N LEU A 182 25.42 18.87 -5.37
CA LEU A 182 26.19 18.08 -4.41
C LEU A 182 26.81 16.81 -5.01
N THR A 183 26.11 16.15 -5.94
CA THR A 183 26.62 15.00 -6.69
C THR A 183 26.64 15.31 -8.17
N LYS A 184 27.61 14.73 -8.94
CA LYS A 184 27.89 15.18 -10.33
C LYS A 184 27.98 14.03 -11.34
N ASP A 185 28.06 12.79 -10.88
CA ASP A 185 28.25 11.61 -11.72
C ASP A 185 26.95 10.86 -12.05
N GLY A 186 25.81 11.43 -11.64
CA GLY A 186 24.49 10.90 -11.99
C GLY A 186 24.18 11.09 -13.47
N GLY A 187 23.61 10.06 -14.08
CA GLY A 187 23.20 9.99 -15.48
C GLY A 187 23.19 8.56 -15.99
N GLY A 188 22.29 8.27 -16.91
CA GLY A 188 22.11 6.91 -17.46
C GLY A 188 21.83 5.88 -16.37
N VAL A 189 22.76 4.95 -16.17
CA VAL A 189 22.65 3.86 -15.18
C VAL A 189 23.06 4.27 -13.76
N ILE A 190 23.66 5.44 -13.59
CA ILE A 190 24.09 5.93 -12.26
C ILE A 190 23.06 6.91 -11.71
N LYS A 191 22.54 6.62 -10.52
CA LYS A 191 21.55 7.44 -9.84
C LYS A 191 22.05 7.80 -8.44
N ASN A 192 22.12 9.09 -8.15
CA ASN A 192 22.48 9.60 -6.83
C ASN A 192 21.23 10.06 -6.08
N ALA A 193 21.14 9.72 -4.82
CA ALA A 193 20.04 10.14 -3.93
C ALA A 193 18.63 9.71 -4.40
N MET A 194 18.54 8.65 -5.20
CA MET A 194 17.30 8.08 -5.72
C MET A 194 17.14 6.64 -5.25
N ALA A 195 15.91 6.25 -4.98
CA ALA A 195 15.56 4.85 -4.74
C ALA A 195 15.54 4.07 -6.05
N GLU A 196 16.11 2.87 -6.06
CA GLU A 196 16.04 1.90 -7.16
C GLU A 196 14.64 1.28 -7.29
N PHE A 197 14.41 0.55 -8.40
CA PHE A 197 13.10 -0.03 -8.73
C PHE A 197 12.48 -0.85 -7.59
N VAL A 198 13.20 -1.87 -7.07
CA VAL A 198 12.66 -2.75 -6.02
C VAL A 198 12.48 -2.03 -4.68
N ALA A 199 13.29 -0.99 -4.41
CA ALA A 199 13.09 -0.18 -3.21
C ALA A 199 11.77 0.58 -3.27
N GLN A 200 11.42 1.11 -4.45
CA GLN A 200 10.17 1.83 -4.65
C GLN A 200 8.95 0.90 -4.68
N GLU A 201 9.02 -0.19 -5.45
CA GLU A 201 7.87 -1.08 -5.64
C GLU A 201 7.63 -2.00 -4.44
N GLU A 202 8.70 -2.61 -3.87
CA GLU A 202 8.57 -3.71 -2.91
C GLU A 202 8.96 -3.33 -1.47
N MET A 203 9.88 -2.37 -1.28
CA MET A 203 10.34 -1.97 0.05
C MET A 203 9.64 -0.72 0.59
N GLY A 204 8.80 -0.04 -0.22
CA GLY A 204 8.13 1.21 0.16
C GLY A 204 9.09 2.38 0.40
N ARG A 205 10.33 2.32 -0.10
CA ARG A 205 11.33 3.38 0.02
C ARG A 205 11.37 4.22 -1.26
N MET A 206 10.90 5.47 -1.19
CA MET A 206 10.81 6.39 -2.33
C MET A 206 11.95 7.40 -2.39
N THR A 207 12.78 7.44 -1.36
CA THR A 207 13.88 8.41 -1.22
C THR A 207 15.25 7.73 -1.21
N GLY A 208 16.26 8.45 -1.63
CA GLY A 208 17.65 8.00 -1.59
C GLY A 208 18.58 8.92 -0.80
N TYR A 209 18.08 9.87 0.02
CA TYR A 209 18.93 10.71 0.86
C TYR A 209 18.26 11.16 2.15
N TRP A 210 19.06 11.47 3.18
CA TRP A 210 18.62 11.71 4.55
C TRP A 210 19.49 12.77 5.22
N TRP A 211 18.86 13.81 5.76
CA TRP A 211 19.50 14.87 6.49
C TRP A 211 19.94 14.45 7.90
N ALA A 212 21.14 14.87 8.32
CA ALA A 212 21.50 14.87 9.73
C ALA A 212 20.66 15.90 10.49
N PRO A 213 20.18 15.61 11.71
CA PRO A 213 19.31 16.51 12.49
C PRO A 213 19.89 17.91 12.69
N ASP A 214 21.20 18.06 12.78
CA ASP A 214 21.88 19.35 12.96
C ASP A 214 22.26 20.09 11.65
N GLU A 215 21.91 19.50 10.49
CA GLU A 215 22.24 19.99 9.13
C GLU A 215 23.74 19.93 8.78
N SER A 216 24.55 19.26 9.56
CA SER A 216 25.99 19.14 9.31
C SER A 216 26.33 18.23 8.12
N ALA A 217 25.41 17.32 7.76
CA ALA A 217 25.64 16.32 6.72
C ALA A 217 24.35 15.80 6.07
N ILE A 218 24.52 15.18 4.90
CA ILE A 218 23.46 14.45 4.19
C ILE A 218 23.99 13.04 3.87
N ALA A 219 23.29 12.01 4.35
CA ALA A 219 23.52 10.66 3.85
C ALA A 219 22.78 10.48 2.52
N PHE A 220 23.36 9.75 1.58
CA PHE A 220 22.74 9.46 0.28
C PHE A 220 23.20 8.10 -0.25
N ASN A 221 22.32 7.43 -1.00
CA ASN A 221 22.70 6.26 -1.77
C ASN A 221 23.17 6.65 -3.17
N ARG A 222 24.13 5.89 -3.69
CA ARG A 222 24.51 5.88 -5.09
C ARG A 222 24.18 4.50 -5.65
N VAL A 223 23.32 4.48 -6.63
CA VAL A 223 22.83 3.27 -7.28
C VAL A 223 23.50 3.13 -8.65
N ASP A 224 24.05 1.96 -8.93
CA ASP A 224 24.54 1.57 -10.24
C ASP A 224 23.65 0.45 -10.79
N GLU A 225 22.89 0.77 -11.83
CA GLU A 225 21.96 -0.16 -12.50
C GLU A 225 22.63 -0.95 -13.63
N SER A 226 23.94 -0.75 -13.89
CA SER A 226 24.62 -1.42 -15.00
C SER A 226 24.56 -2.97 -14.96
N PRO A 227 24.52 -3.65 -13.79
CA PRO A 227 24.40 -5.09 -13.75
C PRO A 227 22.97 -5.59 -14.06
N VAL A 228 21.96 -4.72 -13.91
CA VAL A 228 20.55 -5.12 -14.09
C VAL A 228 20.25 -5.31 -15.58
N GLU A 229 19.58 -6.40 -15.91
CA GLU A 229 19.16 -6.70 -17.27
C GLU A 229 18.28 -5.60 -17.85
N GLU A 230 18.55 -5.22 -19.09
CA GLU A 230 17.74 -4.28 -19.85
C GLU A 230 16.68 -5.01 -20.65
N VAL A 231 15.42 -4.77 -20.34
CA VAL A 231 14.25 -5.38 -21.03
C VAL A 231 13.65 -4.32 -21.96
N THR A 232 13.36 -4.72 -23.19
CA THR A 232 12.59 -3.89 -24.10
C THR A 232 11.10 -4.11 -23.85
N ARG A 233 10.43 -3.08 -23.40
CA ARG A 233 8.99 -3.09 -23.17
C ARG A 233 8.26 -2.38 -24.32
N ASN A 234 7.34 -3.09 -24.95
CA ASN A 234 6.46 -2.53 -25.95
C ASN A 234 5.23 -1.91 -25.29
N GLU A 235 5.19 -0.59 -25.21
CA GLU A 235 3.98 0.13 -24.78
C GLU A 235 3.10 0.38 -26.03
N ILE A 236 1.97 -0.28 -26.08
CA ILE A 236 1.06 -0.18 -27.23
C ILE A 236 -0.05 0.82 -26.91
N TYR A 237 -0.12 1.89 -27.69
CA TYR A 237 -1.11 2.95 -27.63
C TYR A 237 -2.06 2.86 -28.84
N ALA A 238 -3.15 3.63 -28.83
CA ALA A 238 -4.10 3.66 -29.92
C ALA A 238 -3.52 4.18 -31.24
N ASP A 239 -2.53 5.06 -31.16
CA ASP A 239 -1.89 5.76 -32.27
C ASP A 239 -0.46 5.31 -32.56
N GLY A 240 0.08 4.33 -31.83
CA GLY A 240 1.41 3.83 -32.07
C GLY A 240 1.99 2.94 -30.98
N ILE A 241 3.24 2.60 -31.15
CA ILE A 241 4.01 1.78 -30.20
C ILE A 241 5.22 2.60 -29.72
N LYS A 242 5.39 2.72 -28.42
CA LYS A 242 6.60 3.25 -27.79
C LYS A 242 7.46 2.09 -27.30
N LEU A 243 8.70 2.02 -27.78
CA LEU A 243 9.70 1.11 -27.23
C LEU A 243 10.37 1.77 -26.03
N THR A 244 10.24 1.15 -24.86
CA THR A 244 10.85 1.64 -23.63
C THR A 244 11.89 0.63 -23.15
N GLN A 245 13.14 1.07 -23.01
CA GLN A 245 14.18 0.28 -22.36
C GLN A 245 14.03 0.46 -20.85
N GLN A 246 13.90 -0.64 -20.13
CA GLN A 246 13.76 -0.64 -18.69
C GLN A 246 14.76 -1.58 -18.06
N ARG A 247 15.53 -1.10 -17.09
CA ARG A 247 16.32 -1.96 -16.20
C ARG A 247 15.35 -2.64 -15.21
N TYR A 248 15.12 -3.94 -15.42
CA TYR A 248 14.17 -4.71 -14.61
C TYR A 248 14.86 -5.95 -14.01
N PRO A 249 15.02 -5.99 -12.66
CA PRO A 249 15.68 -7.11 -12.00
C PRO A 249 14.70 -8.29 -11.85
N ALA A 250 14.52 -9.09 -12.91
CA ALA A 250 13.70 -10.29 -12.86
C ALA A 250 14.31 -11.34 -11.90
N ALA A 251 13.47 -12.21 -11.32
CA ALA A 251 13.91 -13.25 -10.39
C ALA A 251 15.07 -14.09 -10.98
N GLY A 252 16.12 -14.29 -10.21
CA GLY A 252 17.34 -15.00 -10.61
C GLY A 252 18.36 -14.14 -11.37
N THR A 253 18.03 -12.90 -11.76
CA THR A 253 18.97 -12.00 -12.44
C THR A 253 19.69 -11.08 -11.45
N ALA A 254 20.62 -10.25 -11.94
CA ALA A 254 21.40 -9.36 -11.10
C ALA A 254 20.54 -8.19 -10.57
N ASN A 255 20.78 -7.81 -9.33
CA ASN A 255 20.28 -6.57 -8.73
C ASN A 255 21.24 -5.39 -9.03
N VAL A 256 20.80 -4.19 -8.65
CA VAL A 256 21.63 -2.99 -8.64
C VAL A 256 22.75 -3.12 -7.63
N GLN A 257 23.86 -2.38 -7.85
CA GLN A 257 24.90 -2.16 -6.84
C GLN A 257 24.63 -0.86 -6.09
N ILE A 258 24.67 -0.92 -4.76
CA ILE A 258 24.36 0.21 -3.89
C ILE A 258 25.59 0.60 -3.08
N LYS A 259 25.88 1.91 -3.03
CA LYS A 259 26.80 2.52 -2.07
C LYS A 259 26.04 3.52 -1.20
N LEU A 260 26.43 3.63 0.06
CA LEU A 260 25.92 4.63 0.98
C LEU A 260 27.05 5.61 1.29
N GLY A 261 26.83 6.89 1.02
CA GLY A 261 27.78 7.96 1.26
C GLY A 261 27.22 9.01 2.21
N VAL A 262 28.09 9.77 2.82
CA VAL A 262 27.78 10.94 3.64
C VAL A 262 28.51 12.15 3.10
N ILE A 263 27.75 13.19 2.74
CA ILE A 263 28.28 14.49 2.30
C ILE A 263 28.32 15.40 3.53
N ALA A 264 29.53 15.80 3.96
CA ALA A 264 29.70 16.79 5.01
C ALA A 264 29.47 18.21 4.48
N LEU A 265 28.77 19.05 5.24
CA LEU A 265 28.50 20.44 4.88
C LEU A 265 29.25 21.41 5.83
N PRO A 266 29.77 22.52 5.34
CA PRO A 266 29.69 23.05 3.96
C PRO A 266 30.80 22.53 2.99
N GLN A 267 31.70 21.65 3.46
CA GLN A 267 32.91 21.24 2.72
C GLN A 267 32.60 20.42 1.46
N GLN A 268 31.47 19.77 1.39
CA GLN A 268 30.99 18.88 0.33
C GLN A 268 31.91 17.67 0.11
N THR A 269 32.65 17.26 1.15
CA THR A 269 33.44 16.02 1.14
C THR A 269 32.54 14.82 1.32
N VAL A 270 32.78 13.75 0.54
CA VAL A 270 32.03 12.50 0.60
C VAL A 270 32.85 11.45 1.35
N THR A 271 32.24 10.86 2.38
CA THR A 271 32.74 9.66 3.06
C THR A 271 31.85 8.49 2.69
N TRP A 272 32.43 7.41 2.16
CA TRP A 272 31.69 6.20 1.84
C TRP A 272 31.66 5.26 3.04
N ILE A 273 30.47 4.72 3.34
CA ILE A 273 30.24 3.76 4.43
C ILE A 273 30.59 2.36 3.94
N ASP A 274 31.30 1.61 4.77
CA ASP A 274 31.55 0.19 4.52
C ASP A 274 30.28 -0.61 4.78
N LEU A 275 29.65 -1.16 3.74
CA LEU A 275 28.44 -1.96 3.82
C LEU A 275 28.73 -3.46 3.97
N GLY A 276 30.00 -3.88 3.94
CA GLY A 276 30.45 -5.26 4.02
C GLY A 276 30.95 -5.81 2.68
N GLN A 277 31.38 -7.07 2.67
CA GLN A 277 31.95 -7.73 1.50
C GLN A 277 30.91 -8.24 0.51
N ASP A 278 29.71 -8.56 1.01
CA ASP A 278 28.58 -8.95 0.15
C ASP A 278 28.03 -7.73 -0.55
N THR A 279 28.00 -7.77 -1.87
CA THR A 279 27.50 -6.68 -2.73
C THR A 279 26.09 -6.92 -3.26
N ASP A 280 25.52 -8.11 -3.02
CA ASP A 280 24.17 -8.49 -3.44
C ASP A 280 23.20 -8.50 -2.24
N PHE A 281 22.83 -7.32 -1.81
CA PHE A 281 21.97 -7.05 -0.66
C PHE A 281 20.96 -5.95 -0.97
N TYR A 282 19.98 -5.80 -0.10
CA TYR A 282 19.03 -4.69 -0.13
C TYR A 282 19.33 -3.69 0.99
N LEU A 283 19.10 -2.39 0.71
CA LEU A 283 19.21 -1.28 1.65
C LEU A 283 17.80 -0.71 1.93
N PRO A 284 16.98 -1.33 2.78
CA PRO A 284 15.59 -0.92 2.96
C PRO A 284 15.43 0.47 3.58
N ARG A 285 16.19 0.77 4.64
CA ARG A 285 16.02 2.00 5.43
C ARG A 285 17.36 2.57 5.86
N VAL A 286 17.41 3.91 5.92
CA VAL A 286 18.54 4.68 6.48
C VAL A 286 17.99 5.75 7.40
N LYS A 287 18.59 5.94 8.57
CA LYS A 287 18.12 6.92 9.55
C LYS A 287 19.29 7.44 10.41
N TRP A 288 19.41 8.76 10.53
CA TRP A 288 20.33 9.36 11.48
C TRP A 288 19.87 9.16 12.92
N LEU A 289 20.82 9.02 13.84
CA LEU A 289 20.55 9.10 15.25
C LEU A 289 20.41 10.58 15.67
N PRO A 290 19.74 10.87 16.79
CA PRO A 290 19.53 12.26 17.25
C PRO A 290 20.82 13.08 17.49
N ASP A 291 21.95 12.40 17.64
CA ASP A 291 23.27 13.03 17.87
C ASP A 291 23.96 13.59 16.60
N SER A 292 23.34 13.39 15.42
CA SER A 292 23.87 13.80 14.11
C SER A 292 25.27 13.25 13.77
N ARG A 293 25.78 12.34 14.57
CA ARG A 293 27.07 11.69 14.43
C ARG A 293 26.96 10.25 13.96
N HIS A 294 25.93 9.56 14.40
CA HIS A 294 25.73 8.16 14.05
C HIS A 294 24.63 8.02 13.00
N LEU A 295 24.93 7.21 11.99
CA LEU A 295 24.00 6.84 10.93
C LEU A 295 23.63 5.38 11.08
N SER A 296 22.35 5.07 11.13
CA SER A 296 21.85 3.70 11.08
C SER A 296 21.33 3.35 9.70
N PHE A 297 21.42 2.08 9.36
CA PHE A 297 20.82 1.53 8.15
C PHE A 297 20.41 0.09 8.35
N GLN A 298 19.36 -0.32 7.65
CA GLN A 298 18.97 -1.72 7.54
C GLN A 298 19.72 -2.35 6.37
N TRP A 299 20.32 -3.50 6.62
CA TRP A 299 20.97 -4.34 5.63
C TRP A 299 20.20 -5.67 5.56
N GLN A 300 19.66 -6.01 4.39
CA GLN A 300 18.90 -7.22 4.19
C GLN A 300 19.60 -8.11 3.16
N SER A 301 19.78 -9.40 3.47
CA SER A 301 20.33 -10.37 2.53
C SER A 301 19.38 -10.56 1.34
N ARG A 302 19.91 -10.93 0.17
CA ARG A 302 19.10 -11.17 -1.03
C ARG A 302 17.99 -12.21 -0.80
N ASN A 303 18.27 -13.28 -0.10
CA ASN A 303 17.27 -14.30 0.27
C ASN A 303 16.28 -13.84 1.37
N GLN A 304 16.46 -12.63 1.90
CA GLN A 304 15.61 -11.98 2.91
C GLN A 304 15.44 -12.76 4.22
N GLN A 305 16.34 -13.68 4.50
CA GLN A 305 16.38 -14.46 5.75
C GLN A 305 17.20 -13.78 6.86
N GLN A 306 17.90 -12.71 6.51
CA GLN A 306 18.68 -11.88 7.41
C GLN A 306 18.32 -10.42 7.25
N LEU A 307 18.01 -9.72 8.35
CA LEU A 307 17.83 -8.28 8.42
C LEU A 307 18.63 -7.74 9.61
N ASP A 308 19.64 -6.93 9.34
CA ASP A 308 20.48 -6.30 10.35
C ASP A 308 20.17 -4.80 10.43
N LEU A 309 19.93 -4.29 11.63
CA LEU A 309 20.04 -2.86 11.92
C LEU A 309 21.51 -2.58 12.28
N ARG A 310 22.21 -1.87 11.41
CA ARG A 310 23.61 -1.48 11.61
C ARG A 310 23.72 -0.01 11.90
N VAL A 311 24.74 0.37 12.70
CA VAL A 311 25.06 1.77 13.01
C VAL A 311 26.52 2.05 12.81
N VAL A 312 26.84 3.24 12.29
CA VAL A 312 28.21 3.69 12.05
C VAL A 312 28.40 5.12 12.58
N ASP A 313 29.54 5.40 13.18
CA ASP A 313 30.03 6.76 13.46
C ASP A 313 30.64 7.31 12.17
N VAL A 314 30.00 8.31 11.56
CA VAL A 314 30.40 8.85 10.23
C VAL A 314 31.76 9.59 10.26
N HIS A 315 32.28 9.88 11.44
CA HIS A 315 33.61 10.49 11.65
C HIS A 315 34.70 9.46 11.98
N SER A 316 34.35 8.17 12.03
CA SER A 316 35.27 7.08 12.37
C SER A 316 35.50 6.17 11.15
N SER A 317 36.71 5.61 11.03
CA SER A 317 37.04 4.56 10.06
C SER A 317 36.62 3.15 10.53
N ARG A 318 35.93 3.03 11.66
CA ARG A 318 35.46 1.73 12.18
C ARG A 318 34.32 1.20 11.35
N ALA A 319 34.30 -0.12 11.15
CA ALA A 319 33.20 -0.82 10.52
C ALA A 319 31.88 -0.59 11.29
N PRO A 320 30.72 -0.60 10.61
CA PRO A 320 29.41 -0.52 11.24
C PRO A 320 29.19 -1.62 12.28
N GLN A 321 28.57 -1.26 13.40
CA GLN A 321 28.16 -2.19 14.44
C GLN A 321 26.72 -2.65 14.18
N THR A 322 26.44 -3.95 14.32
CA THR A 322 25.08 -4.49 14.28
C THR A 322 24.42 -4.32 15.66
N LEU A 323 23.34 -3.57 15.71
CA LEU A 323 22.50 -3.41 16.92
C LEU A 323 21.40 -4.45 17.02
N VAL A 324 20.75 -4.80 15.89
CA VAL A 324 19.72 -5.84 15.84
C VAL A 324 20.06 -6.79 14.70
N ALA A 325 19.96 -8.09 14.97
CA ALA A 325 20.11 -9.13 14.00
C ALA A 325 18.83 -10.00 13.99
N GLU A 326 17.95 -9.74 13.04
CA GLU A 326 16.79 -10.61 12.80
C GLU A 326 17.20 -11.76 11.88
N ARG A 327 16.76 -12.96 12.22
CA ARG A 327 17.03 -14.17 11.45
C ARG A 327 15.77 -15.02 11.35
N ASN A 328 15.47 -15.52 10.15
CA ASN A 328 14.36 -16.42 9.89
C ASN A 328 14.77 -17.37 8.75
N ASN A 329 14.40 -18.63 8.81
CA ASN A 329 14.73 -19.62 7.78
C ASN A 329 13.83 -19.50 6.53
N ILE A 330 12.81 -18.64 6.57
CA ILE A 330 11.84 -18.43 5.49
C ILE A 330 12.03 -17.03 4.92
N TRP A 331 11.50 -15.99 5.54
CA TRP A 331 11.81 -14.60 5.24
C TRP A 331 11.52 -13.70 6.45
N ILE A 332 12.04 -12.49 6.42
CA ILE A 332 11.81 -11.44 7.41
C ILE A 332 11.08 -10.29 6.74
N ASN A 333 9.93 -9.91 7.29
CA ASN A 333 9.22 -8.70 6.86
C ASN A 333 10.01 -7.45 7.25
N LEU A 334 10.01 -6.45 6.37
CA LEU A 334 10.72 -5.20 6.61
C LEU A 334 10.10 -4.44 7.78
N ASN A 335 10.93 -3.69 8.50
CA ASN A 335 10.56 -2.93 9.67
C ASN A 335 10.72 -1.42 9.41
N ASP A 336 9.62 -0.68 9.62
CA ASP A 336 9.57 0.78 9.53
C ASP A 336 9.57 1.46 10.90
N ASP A 337 9.30 0.71 11.98
CA ASP A 337 9.04 1.23 13.31
C ASP A 337 10.31 1.38 14.16
N LEU A 338 11.36 2.01 13.61
CA LEU A 338 12.57 2.36 14.35
C LEU A 338 12.44 3.76 14.93
N HIS A 339 12.51 3.87 16.26
CA HIS A 339 12.51 5.15 16.96
C HIS A 339 13.68 5.23 17.95
N PHE A 340 14.70 6.03 17.63
CA PHE A 340 15.80 6.31 18.55
C PHE A 340 15.35 7.26 19.65
N LEU A 341 15.64 6.91 20.91
CA LEU A 341 15.29 7.71 22.08
C LEU A 341 16.38 8.74 22.40
N LYS A 342 15.98 9.94 22.79
CA LYS A 342 16.92 11.04 23.13
C LYS A 342 17.86 10.70 24.28
N GLN A 343 17.41 9.86 25.22
CA GLN A 343 18.20 9.40 26.37
C GLN A 343 19.02 8.13 26.06
N GLY A 344 19.05 7.69 24.83
CA GLY A 344 19.73 6.48 24.37
C GLY A 344 18.80 5.26 24.31
N GLY A 345 19.19 4.27 23.50
CA GLY A 345 18.35 3.13 23.14
C GLY A 345 17.33 3.47 22.07
N PHE A 346 16.45 2.53 21.79
CA PHE A 346 15.47 2.68 20.73
C PHE A 346 14.28 1.73 20.88
N LEU A 347 13.21 2.01 20.15
CA LEU A 347 12.09 1.12 19.92
C LEU A 347 12.24 0.48 18.54
N TRP A 348 11.84 -0.79 18.44
CA TRP A 348 11.86 -1.60 17.22
C TRP A 348 10.68 -2.55 17.26
N THR A 349 10.05 -2.80 16.12
CA THR A 349 9.05 -3.86 16.01
C THR A 349 9.68 -5.11 15.41
N SER A 350 9.28 -6.28 15.89
CA SER A 350 9.84 -7.57 15.46
C SER A 350 8.78 -8.65 15.51
N GLU A 351 8.88 -9.60 14.58
CA GLU A 351 8.04 -10.80 14.54
C GLU A 351 8.71 -12.04 15.18
N ARG A 352 9.77 -11.83 15.99
CA ARG A 352 10.53 -12.91 16.63
C ARG A 352 9.71 -13.82 17.55
N SER A 353 8.53 -13.35 18.00
CA SER A 353 7.57 -14.12 18.78
C SER A 353 6.46 -14.77 17.94
N GLY A 354 6.52 -14.68 16.60
CA GLY A 354 5.50 -15.17 15.68
C GLY A 354 4.51 -14.11 15.20
N PHE A 355 4.35 -13.01 15.96
CA PHE A 355 3.54 -11.84 15.63
C PHE A 355 4.36 -10.57 15.79
N LYS A 356 4.04 -9.52 15.04
CA LYS A 356 4.74 -8.24 15.11
C LYS A 356 4.40 -7.54 16.42
N HIS A 357 5.42 -7.32 17.27
CA HIS A 357 5.32 -6.65 18.55
C HIS A 357 6.38 -5.58 18.72
N ILE A 358 6.16 -4.66 19.68
CA ILE A 358 7.06 -3.57 20.01
C ILE A 358 8.04 -4.02 21.09
N TYR A 359 9.33 -3.79 20.82
CA TYR A 359 10.44 -4.05 21.73
C TYR A 359 11.23 -2.78 22.02
N ARG A 360 11.70 -2.64 23.24
CA ARG A 360 12.63 -1.61 23.66
C ARG A 360 14.02 -2.19 23.78
N PHE A 361 15.01 -1.48 23.24
CA PHE A 361 16.40 -1.85 23.24
C PHE A 361 17.25 -0.79 23.97
N ALA A 362 18.33 -1.23 24.60
CA ALA A 362 19.41 -0.35 25.02
C ALA A 362 20.23 0.14 23.81
N ALA A 363 21.10 1.12 24.03
CA ALA A 363 21.93 1.69 22.95
C ALA A 363 22.91 0.69 22.30
N ASP A 364 23.27 -0.36 23.02
CA ASP A 364 24.15 -1.44 22.54
C ASP A 364 23.40 -2.55 21.76
N GLY A 365 22.08 -2.43 21.62
CA GLY A 365 21.23 -3.41 20.94
C GLY A 365 20.71 -4.54 21.84
N THR A 366 20.92 -4.48 23.14
CA THR A 366 20.33 -5.42 24.10
C THR A 366 18.83 -5.15 24.26
N VAL A 367 17.99 -6.21 24.13
CA VAL A 367 16.55 -6.09 24.42
C VAL A 367 16.34 -5.86 25.90
N THR A 368 15.71 -4.75 26.25
CA THR A 368 15.41 -4.41 27.66
C THR A 368 13.97 -4.74 28.05
N GLN A 369 13.04 -4.67 27.09
CA GLN A 369 11.62 -4.89 27.35
C GLN A 369 10.88 -5.28 26.07
N GLN A 370 9.92 -6.21 26.15
CA GLN A 370 8.86 -6.39 25.18
C GLN A 370 7.60 -5.66 25.68
N LEU A 371 7.10 -4.67 24.92
CA LEU A 371 6.01 -3.80 25.37
C LEU A 371 4.63 -4.38 25.07
N THR A 372 4.51 -5.17 24.01
CA THR A 372 3.23 -5.76 23.57
C THR A 372 3.40 -7.27 23.37
N HIS A 373 2.34 -8.06 23.69
CA HIS A 373 2.39 -9.51 23.71
C HIS A 373 1.08 -10.12 23.23
N GLY A 374 1.11 -11.38 22.78
CA GLY A 374 -0.06 -12.18 22.43
C GLY A 374 -0.14 -12.55 20.95
N ASP A 375 -1.20 -13.26 20.59
CA ASP A 375 -1.41 -13.77 19.23
C ASP A 375 -2.17 -12.74 18.38
N TRP A 376 -1.57 -11.58 18.20
CA TRP A 376 -2.11 -10.46 17.42
C TRP A 376 -0.96 -9.56 16.95
N THR A 377 -1.21 -8.75 15.92
CA THR A 377 -0.18 -7.94 15.24
C THR A 377 -0.31 -6.46 15.56
N VAL A 378 0.80 -5.82 15.93
CA VAL A 378 1.00 -4.36 15.85
C VAL A 378 1.11 -3.98 14.37
N ASP A 379 0.36 -2.98 13.91
CA ASP A 379 0.51 -2.46 12.54
C ASP A 379 1.70 -1.49 12.46
N SER A 380 1.69 -0.42 13.28
CA SER A 380 2.77 0.57 13.30
C SER A 380 2.79 1.39 14.59
N ILE A 381 3.96 1.91 14.97
CA ILE A 381 4.12 2.94 15.99
C ILE A 381 3.68 4.29 15.39
N SER A 382 2.69 4.92 15.98
CA SER A 382 2.14 6.20 15.52
C SER A 382 2.85 7.41 16.16
N HIS A 383 3.26 7.29 17.44
CA HIS A 383 3.93 8.36 18.17
C HIS A 383 4.64 7.83 19.41
N VAL A 384 5.70 8.53 19.84
CA VAL A 384 6.45 8.24 21.07
C VAL A 384 6.56 9.50 21.92
N ASP A 385 5.87 9.52 23.03
CA ASP A 385 6.04 10.59 24.04
C ASP A 385 7.11 10.19 25.04
N GLU A 386 8.35 10.59 24.76
CA GLU A 386 9.50 10.28 25.61
C GLU A 386 9.44 10.95 26.99
N LYS A 387 8.74 12.11 27.11
CA LYS A 387 8.63 12.84 28.38
C LYS A 387 7.73 12.12 29.38
N GLN A 388 6.64 11.56 28.86
CA GLN A 388 5.66 10.83 29.67
C GLN A 388 5.88 9.31 29.63
N GLY A 389 6.75 8.81 28.77
CA GLY A 389 7.06 7.39 28.61
C GLY A 389 5.93 6.58 27.96
N TRP A 390 5.21 7.16 26.99
CA TRP A 390 4.15 6.50 26.24
C TRP A 390 4.57 6.15 24.81
N VAL A 391 4.12 4.99 24.35
CA VAL A 391 4.13 4.59 22.94
C VAL A 391 2.69 4.48 22.47
N TYR A 392 2.34 5.25 21.43
CA TYR A 392 1.05 5.18 20.73
C TYR A 392 1.23 4.37 19.47
N PHE A 393 0.35 3.44 19.21
CA PHE A 393 0.48 2.54 18.08
C PHE A 393 -0.88 2.03 17.60
N THR A 394 -0.93 1.60 16.34
CA THR A 394 -2.08 0.88 15.80
C THR A 394 -1.84 -0.61 15.80
N GLY A 395 -2.89 -1.40 15.95
CA GLY A 395 -2.79 -2.86 16.00
C GLY A 395 -4.15 -3.55 15.94
N ARG A 396 -4.13 -4.88 15.95
CA ARG A 396 -5.29 -5.74 15.72
C ARG A 396 -5.62 -6.65 16.91
N LYS A 397 -5.37 -6.17 18.12
CA LYS A 397 -5.55 -6.96 19.35
C LYS A 397 -6.99 -7.44 19.57
N ASP A 398 -7.96 -6.60 19.25
CA ASP A 398 -9.37 -6.88 19.55
C ASP A 398 -10.10 -7.56 18.38
N SER A 399 -9.54 -7.49 17.16
CA SER A 399 -10.12 -8.10 15.96
C SER A 399 -9.08 -8.16 14.85
N ASP A 400 -8.95 -9.30 14.18
CA ASP A 400 -8.07 -9.48 13.03
C ASP A 400 -8.51 -8.65 11.81
N ILE A 401 -9.78 -8.27 11.74
CA ILE A 401 -10.38 -7.54 10.61
C ILE A 401 -10.53 -6.04 10.86
N GLU A 402 -10.06 -5.54 12.01
CA GLU A 402 -10.10 -4.12 12.39
C GLU A 402 -8.73 -3.64 12.84
N LYS A 403 -8.50 -2.35 12.75
CA LYS A 403 -7.29 -1.70 13.24
C LYS A 403 -7.65 -0.63 14.26
N GLN A 404 -7.16 -0.77 15.48
CA GLN A 404 -7.47 0.10 16.59
C GLN A 404 -6.22 0.87 17.05
N LEU A 405 -6.42 2.04 17.68
CA LEU A 405 -5.36 2.85 18.27
C LEU A 405 -5.22 2.50 19.76
N TYR A 406 -3.99 2.23 20.18
CA TYR A 406 -3.61 1.90 21.55
C TYR A 406 -2.47 2.77 22.06
N LYS A 407 -2.28 2.79 23.38
CA LYS A 407 -1.06 3.27 24.03
C LYS A 407 -0.57 2.30 25.10
N VAL A 408 0.75 2.29 25.33
CA VAL A 408 1.41 1.46 26.34
C VAL A 408 2.61 2.21 26.92
N ARG A 409 2.95 1.98 28.19
CA ARG A 409 4.15 2.54 28.81
C ARG A 409 5.43 1.88 28.30
N PHE A 410 6.58 2.58 28.45
CA PHE A 410 7.91 2.05 28.13
C PHE A 410 8.32 0.80 28.93
N ASP A 411 7.64 0.49 30.00
CA ASP A 411 7.80 -0.73 30.80
C ASP A 411 6.78 -1.81 30.47
N GLY A 412 5.91 -1.58 29.46
CA GLY A 412 4.85 -2.50 29.06
C GLY A 412 3.57 -2.43 29.90
N SER A 413 3.53 -1.57 30.92
CA SER A 413 2.35 -1.38 31.76
C SER A 413 1.30 -0.44 31.13
N GLU A 414 0.15 -0.32 31.77
CA GLU A 414 -0.95 0.61 31.40
C GLU A 414 -1.38 0.51 29.93
N PHE A 415 -1.48 -0.73 29.39
CA PHE A 415 -1.97 -0.95 28.03
C PHE A 415 -3.43 -0.49 27.90
N THR A 416 -3.70 0.47 27.02
CA THR A 416 -5.01 1.10 26.87
C THR A 416 -5.40 1.25 25.39
N ARG A 417 -6.63 0.87 25.04
CA ARG A 417 -7.24 1.20 23.74
C ARG A 417 -7.79 2.63 23.80
N LEU A 418 -7.45 3.45 22.82
CA LEU A 418 -7.92 4.85 22.71
C LEU A 418 -9.11 4.99 21.75
N SER A 419 -9.09 4.27 20.62
CA SER A 419 -10.20 4.26 19.68
C SER A 419 -11.38 3.45 20.21
N THR A 420 -12.60 3.93 20.02
CA THR A 420 -13.81 3.30 20.57
C THR A 420 -14.73 2.70 19.50
N ARG A 421 -14.58 3.14 18.24
CA ARG A 421 -15.43 2.71 17.13
C ARG A 421 -14.89 1.44 16.49
N HIS A 422 -15.78 0.63 15.92
CA HIS A 422 -15.43 -0.53 15.12
C HIS A 422 -15.09 -0.12 13.70
N GLY A 423 -13.91 -0.51 13.20
CA GLY A 423 -13.40 -0.17 11.88
C GLY A 423 -11.89 0.02 11.87
N MET A 424 -11.41 0.82 10.92
CA MET A 424 -10.00 1.10 10.72
C MET A 424 -9.66 2.49 11.23
N HIS A 425 -8.66 2.58 12.09
CA HIS A 425 -8.13 3.84 12.63
C HIS A 425 -6.70 4.06 12.19
N GLN A 426 -6.36 5.30 11.86
CA GLN A 426 -4.99 5.75 11.60
C GLN A 426 -4.78 7.10 12.25
N ALA A 427 -3.80 7.18 13.16
CA ALA A 427 -3.54 8.38 13.94
C ALA A 427 -2.31 9.15 13.42
N VAL A 428 -2.44 10.47 13.30
CA VAL A 428 -1.36 11.40 12.97
C VAL A 428 -1.19 12.36 14.14
N PHE A 429 -0.07 12.24 14.85
CA PHE A 429 0.23 13.05 16.05
C PHE A 429 1.00 14.33 15.71
N ALA A 430 0.85 15.35 16.54
CA ALA A 430 1.75 16.50 16.56
C ALA A 430 3.03 16.16 17.35
N ASP A 431 4.17 16.72 16.94
CA ASP A 431 5.44 16.44 17.59
C ASP A 431 5.53 16.94 19.05
N ASN A 432 4.98 18.12 19.30
CA ASN A 432 5.16 18.84 20.55
C ASN A 432 3.88 18.99 21.40
N LYS A 433 2.77 18.40 20.99
CA LYS A 433 1.47 18.53 21.64
C LYS A 433 0.71 17.22 21.62
N ALA A 434 0.12 16.86 22.74
CA ALA A 434 -0.64 15.63 22.89
C ALA A 434 -2.02 15.70 22.21
N VAL A 435 -2.04 15.96 20.92
CA VAL A 435 -3.23 15.92 20.06
C VAL A 435 -2.93 15.09 18.81
N TYR A 436 -3.94 14.45 18.27
CA TYR A 436 -3.81 13.70 17.04
C TYR A 436 -5.04 13.82 16.14
N LEU A 437 -4.84 13.62 14.85
CA LEU A 437 -5.91 13.41 13.88
C LEU A 437 -6.17 11.91 13.79
N ASP A 438 -7.43 11.50 13.93
CA ASP A 438 -7.90 10.15 13.66
C ASP A 438 -8.56 10.10 12.28
N TYR A 439 -7.95 9.37 11.34
CA TYR A 439 -8.60 8.97 10.10
C TYR A 439 -9.30 7.65 10.35
N PHE A 440 -10.62 7.67 10.29
CA PHE A 440 -11.46 6.53 10.57
C PHE A 440 -12.35 6.18 9.38
N ASP A 441 -12.49 4.90 9.10
CA ASP A 441 -13.52 4.37 8.22
C ASP A 441 -14.02 3.00 8.67
N SER A 442 -15.17 2.58 8.14
CA SER A 442 -15.69 1.21 8.25
C SER A 442 -16.55 0.88 7.03
N LEU A 443 -17.00 -0.36 6.90
CA LEU A 443 -17.91 -0.75 5.81
C LEU A 443 -19.23 0.04 5.78
N SER A 444 -19.65 0.57 6.93
CA SER A 444 -20.89 1.37 7.05
C SER A 444 -20.66 2.88 7.07
N GLN A 445 -19.39 3.32 7.11
CA GLN A 445 -19.04 4.73 7.24
C GLN A 445 -17.91 5.08 6.29
N PRO A 446 -18.14 5.95 5.28
CA PRO A 446 -17.08 6.55 4.48
C PRO A 446 -16.05 7.27 5.35
N PRO A 447 -14.82 7.53 4.82
CA PRO A 447 -13.74 8.12 5.59
C PRO A 447 -14.14 9.39 6.34
N GLN A 448 -13.78 9.46 7.60
CA GLN A 448 -13.96 10.61 8.50
C GLN A 448 -12.62 11.04 9.07
N VAL A 449 -12.45 12.31 9.33
CA VAL A 449 -11.25 12.85 10.00
C VAL A 449 -11.67 13.70 11.19
N SER A 450 -11.13 13.37 12.36
CA SER A 450 -11.42 14.10 13.60
C SER A 450 -10.14 14.38 14.40
N LEU A 451 -10.16 15.47 15.15
CA LEU A 451 -9.11 15.86 16.07
C LEU A 451 -9.42 15.31 17.47
N HIS A 452 -8.42 14.74 18.12
CA HIS A 452 -8.51 14.14 19.46
C HIS A 452 -7.40 14.65 20.41
N ASP A 453 -7.68 14.59 21.71
CA ASP A 453 -6.64 14.70 22.75
C ASP A 453 -5.90 13.37 22.96
N ALA A 454 -4.87 13.38 23.82
CA ALA A 454 -4.04 12.19 24.11
C ALA A 454 -4.81 11.04 24.81
N GLU A 455 -5.96 11.32 25.37
CA GLU A 455 -6.84 10.37 26.04
C GLU A 455 -7.89 9.75 25.10
N GLY A 456 -7.89 10.19 23.82
CA GLY A 456 -8.80 9.69 22.80
C GLY A 456 -10.14 10.41 22.72
N LYS A 457 -10.34 11.50 23.45
CA LYS A 457 -11.58 12.30 23.38
C LYS A 457 -11.55 13.16 22.13
N ARG A 458 -12.59 13.07 21.32
CA ARG A 458 -12.75 13.92 20.14
C ARG A 458 -13.00 15.37 20.53
N LEU A 459 -12.17 16.26 20.00
CA LEU A 459 -12.24 17.70 20.20
C LEU A 459 -13.04 18.40 19.09
N ALA A 460 -12.81 18.00 17.82
CA ALA A 460 -13.46 18.60 16.67
C ALA A 460 -13.52 17.63 15.49
N TRP A 461 -14.40 17.92 14.53
CA TRP A 461 -14.36 17.32 13.21
C TRP A 461 -13.51 18.16 12.26
N VAL A 462 -12.59 17.52 11.54
CA VAL A 462 -11.95 18.06 10.35
C VAL A 462 -12.87 17.81 9.15
N GLU A 463 -13.35 16.57 9.03
CA GLU A 463 -14.32 16.13 8.04
C GLU A 463 -15.24 15.07 8.66
N GLU A 464 -16.49 15.44 8.88
CA GLU A 464 -17.48 14.51 9.46
C GLU A 464 -17.95 13.46 8.45
N ASN A 465 -18.05 13.84 7.18
CA ASN A 465 -18.44 12.98 6.06
C ASN A 465 -19.63 12.05 6.37
N ALA A 466 -20.62 12.55 7.05
CA ALA A 466 -21.81 11.77 7.43
C ALA A 466 -22.71 11.53 6.22
N VAL A 467 -23.20 10.30 6.05
CA VAL A 467 -24.14 9.93 4.98
C VAL A 467 -25.53 10.45 5.32
N LYS A 468 -25.81 11.70 4.90
CA LYS A 468 -27.06 12.43 5.11
C LYS A 468 -27.50 13.12 3.81
N PRO A 469 -28.71 13.69 3.70
CA PRO A 469 -29.13 14.40 2.49
C PRO A 469 -28.06 15.39 2.00
N GLY A 470 -27.71 15.29 0.72
CA GLY A 470 -26.61 16.04 0.10
C GLY A 470 -25.27 15.32 0.02
N HIS A 471 -25.06 14.21 0.75
CA HIS A 471 -23.90 13.33 0.57
C HIS A 471 -24.03 12.50 -0.73
N PRO A 472 -22.97 12.32 -1.55
CA PRO A 472 -23.06 11.61 -2.84
C PRO A 472 -23.62 10.18 -2.74
N LEU A 473 -23.38 9.50 -1.64
CA LEU A 473 -23.87 8.15 -1.39
C LEU A 473 -25.36 8.12 -1.00
N TYR A 474 -25.90 9.19 -0.42
CA TYR A 474 -27.19 9.17 0.27
C TYR A 474 -28.33 8.61 -0.60
N GLN A 475 -28.40 8.99 -1.87
CA GLN A 475 -29.47 8.53 -2.77
C GLN A 475 -29.43 7.03 -3.08
N TYR A 476 -28.27 6.37 -2.90
CA TYR A 476 -28.04 4.94 -3.12
C TYR A 476 -28.00 4.12 -1.81
N ALA A 477 -27.91 4.79 -0.67
CA ALA A 477 -27.60 4.19 0.61
C ALA A 477 -28.59 3.11 1.05
N GLY A 478 -29.87 3.25 0.73
CA GLY A 478 -30.92 2.25 1.03
C GLY A 478 -30.84 0.96 0.19
N LEU A 479 -29.98 0.92 -0.84
CA LEU A 479 -29.64 -0.29 -1.60
C LEU A 479 -28.23 -0.80 -1.29
N TRP A 480 -27.46 -0.07 -0.49
CA TRP A 480 -26.08 -0.42 -0.13
C TRP A 480 -26.07 -1.55 0.90
N GLN A 481 -25.55 -2.71 0.48
CA GLN A 481 -25.55 -3.90 1.32
C GLN A 481 -24.28 -3.97 2.18
N LEU A 482 -24.44 -4.31 3.46
CA LEU A 482 -23.32 -4.66 4.33
C LEU A 482 -23.12 -6.19 4.33
N PRO A 483 -21.88 -6.69 4.42
CA PRO A 483 -21.62 -8.12 4.41
C PRO A 483 -21.91 -8.78 5.75
N GLU A 484 -22.13 -10.08 5.70
CA GLU A 484 -22.00 -10.96 6.85
C GLU A 484 -20.55 -11.41 6.97
N PHE A 485 -19.92 -11.21 8.13
CA PHE A 485 -18.60 -11.75 8.43
C PHE A 485 -18.70 -13.11 9.07
N GLY A 486 -17.76 -13.98 8.77
CA GLY A 486 -17.65 -15.27 9.40
C GLY A 486 -16.24 -15.85 9.28
N THR A 487 -16.08 -17.08 9.77
CA THR A 487 -14.81 -17.79 9.76
C THR A 487 -14.98 -19.23 9.28
N LEU A 488 -13.95 -19.75 8.62
CA LEU A 488 -13.77 -21.17 8.34
C LEU A 488 -12.47 -21.63 9.01
N THR A 489 -12.26 -22.93 9.08
CA THR A 489 -11.04 -23.50 9.65
C THR A 489 -10.22 -24.14 8.54
N ALA A 490 -9.00 -23.67 8.32
CA ALA A 490 -8.06 -24.24 7.36
C ALA A 490 -7.64 -25.67 7.75
N GLU A 491 -7.06 -26.41 6.84
CA GLU A 491 -6.60 -27.81 7.05
C GLU A 491 -5.64 -27.94 8.24
N ASP A 492 -4.81 -26.92 8.50
CA ASP A 492 -3.85 -26.89 9.62
C ASP A 492 -4.42 -26.27 10.91
N GLY A 493 -5.73 -26.05 10.96
CA GLY A 493 -6.45 -25.51 12.11
C GLY A 493 -6.44 -23.98 12.23
N GLN A 494 -5.83 -23.27 11.29
CA GLN A 494 -5.83 -21.80 11.30
C GLN A 494 -7.20 -21.23 10.86
N THR A 495 -7.56 -20.07 11.41
CA THR A 495 -8.84 -19.41 11.11
C THR A 495 -8.74 -18.63 9.80
N LEU A 496 -9.68 -18.87 8.89
CA LEU A 496 -9.86 -18.11 7.64
C LEU A 496 -11.06 -17.17 7.81
N HIS A 497 -10.83 -15.86 7.71
CA HIS A 497 -11.90 -14.88 7.72
C HIS A 497 -12.53 -14.76 6.35
N TYR A 498 -13.87 -14.68 6.30
CA TYR A 498 -14.62 -14.37 5.09
C TYR A 498 -15.65 -13.27 5.31
N ARG A 499 -16.10 -12.67 4.21
CA ARG A 499 -17.30 -11.83 4.16
C ARG A 499 -18.18 -12.22 2.98
N LEU A 500 -19.48 -12.23 3.22
CA LEU A 500 -20.50 -12.63 2.26
C LEU A 500 -21.53 -11.53 2.09
N PHE A 501 -21.65 -11.01 0.87
CA PHE A 501 -22.66 -10.02 0.51
C PHE A 501 -23.83 -10.72 -0.17
N LYS A 502 -25.03 -10.48 0.32
CA LYS A 502 -26.27 -10.97 -0.28
C LYS A 502 -26.82 -9.97 -1.29
N PRO A 503 -27.50 -10.43 -2.35
CA PRO A 503 -28.15 -9.54 -3.31
C PRO A 503 -29.16 -8.59 -2.67
N VAL A 504 -29.40 -7.46 -3.33
CA VAL A 504 -30.47 -6.55 -2.93
C VAL A 504 -31.82 -7.27 -3.05
N ASN A 505 -32.71 -7.06 -2.08
CA ASN A 505 -33.98 -7.76 -1.96
C ASN A 505 -33.84 -9.30 -1.91
N PHE A 506 -32.85 -9.78 -1.16
CA PHE A 506 -32.54 -11.18 -0.98
C PHE A 506 -33.79 -11.99 -0.55
N ASP A 507 -34.01 -13.13 -1.24
CA ASP A 507 -35.06 -14.10 -0.96
C ASP A 507 -34.42 -15.49 -0.75
N ALA A 508 -34.49 -16.02 0.45
CA ALA A 508 -33.86 -17.29 0.82
C ALA A 508 -34.45 -18.51 0.05
N HIS A 509 -35.60 -18.37 -0.62
CA HIS A 509 -36.19 -19.40 -1.46
C HIS A 509 -35.73 -19.40 -2.91
N LYS A 510 -34.93 -18.42 -3.30
CA LYS A 510 -34.32 -18.32 -4.62
C LYS A 510 -32.85 -18.76 -4.59
N GLN A 511 -32.35 -19.21 -5.72
CA GLN A 511 -30.93 -19.48 -5.90
C GLN A 511 -30.26 -18.33 -6.64
N TYR A 512 -29.06 -17.97 -6.18
CA TYR A 512 -28.28 -16.87 -6.72
C TYR A 512 -26.91 -17.35 -7.18
N PRO A 513 -26.38 -16.79 -8.29
CA PRO A 513 -24.99 -16.96 -8.65
C PRO A 513 -24.10 -16.25 -7.65
N VAL A 514 -22.86 -16.72 -7.52
CA VAL A 514 -21.86 -16.13 -6.61
C VAL A 514 -20.60 -15.78 -7.38
N LEU A 515 -20.11 -14.54 -7.17
CA LEU A 515 -18.77 -14.12 -7.57
C LEU A 515 -17.84 -14.20 -6.36
N VAL A 516 -16.86 -15.09 -6.39
CA VAL A 516 -15.74 -15.10 -5.45
C VAL A 516 -14.74 -14.04 -5.89
N ARG A 517 -14.55 -13.00 -5.09
CA ARG A 517 -13.52 -11.99 -5.35
C ARG A 517 -12.28 -12.33 -4.54
N VAL A 518 -11.16 -12.48 -5.20
CA VAL A 518 -9.90 -12.90 -4.60
C VAL A 518 -8.78 -11.90 -4.90
N TYR A 519 -7.96 -11.63 -3.91
CA TYR A 519 -6.57 -11.20 -4.11
C TYR A 519 -5.64 -12.35 -3.70
N GLY A 520 -5.71 -12.77 -2.45
CA GLY A 520 -5.09 -13.98 -1.92
C GLY A 520 -3.57 -13.93 -1.77
N GLY A 521 -2.94 -12.82 -2.15
CA GLY A 521 -1.50 -12.65 -2.12
C GLY A 521 -0.95 -12.23 -0.76
N PRO A 522 0.37 -12.42 -0.55
CA PRO A 522 1.05 -12.00 0.66
C PRO A 522 0.95 -10.50 0.90
N HIS A 523 1.05 -10.10 2.17
CA HIS A 523 0.91 -8.72 2.67
C HIS A 523 -0.44 -8.04 2.41
N ALA A 524 -1.37 -8.70 1.74
CA ALA A 524 -2.73 -8.20 1.51
C ALA A 524 -3.73 -8.83 2.47
N GLN A 525 -4.77 -8.07 2.82
CA GLN A 525 -5.93 -8.55 3.55
C GLN A 525 -7.17 -7.91 2.94
N MET A 526 -8.10 -8.73 2.43
CA MET A 526 -9.32 -8.27 1.77
C MET A 526 -10.51 -8.24 2.72
N VAL A 527 -10.55 -9.14 3.69
CA VAL A 527 -11.64 -9.25 4.65
C VAL A 527 -11.36 -8.36 5.85
N VAL A 528 -11.70 -7.09 5.71
CA VAL A 528 -11.53 -6.05 6.74
C VAL A 528 -12.79 -5.19 6.85
N ASN A 529 -13.02 -4.63 8.04
CA ASN A 529 -14.08 -3.66 8.29
C ASN A 529 -13.60 -2.25 7.90
N SER A 530 -13.44 -2.01 6.59
CA SER A 530 -12.95 -0.76 6.03
C SER A 530 -13.75 -0.34 4.80
N TRP A 531 -13.99 0.96 4.66
CA TRP A 531 -14.60 1.55 3.46
C TRP A 531 -13.73 1.33 2.22
N SER A 532 -12.42 1.49 2.35
CA SER A 532 -11.48 1.33 1.23
C SER A 532 -11.46 -0.10 0.67
N SER A 533 -11.87 -1.09 1.47
CA SER A 533 -12.00 -2.48 1.02
C SER A 533 -13.31 -2.76 0.28
N GLN A 534 -14.26 -1.81 0.29
CA GLN A 534 -15.45 -1.89 -0.54
C GLN A 534 -15.07 -1.62 -1.98
N ASP A 535 -15.43 -2.52 -2.84
CA ASP A 535 -15.47 -2.25 -4.26
C ASP A 535 -16.91 -1.86 -4.62
N TYR A 536 -17.08 -0.67 -5.17
CA TYR A 536 -18.40 -0.19 -5.60
C TYR A 536 -19.03 -1.12 -6.66
N PHE A 537 -18.19 -1.79 -7.44
CA PHE A 537 -18.67 -2.81 -8.37
C PHE A 537 -19.36 -3.98 -7.66
N THR A 538 -18.92 -4.36 -6.46
CA THR A 538 -19.64 -5.33 -5.62
C THR A 538 -21.08 -4.85 -5.39
N GLN A 539 -21.29 -3.59 -4.97
CA GLN A 539 -22.62 -3.06 -4.71
C GLN A 539 -23.51 -3.03 -5.96
N TYR A 540 -22.92 -2.79 -7.12
CA TYR A 540 -23.63 -2.89 -8.40
C TYR A 540 -24.04 -4.34 -8.71
N LEU A 541 -23.15 -5.32 -8.56
CA LEU A 541 -23.46 -6.74 -8.79
C LEU A 541 -24.58 -7.27 -7.88
N LEU A 542 -24.63 -6.81 -6.63
CA LEU A 542 -25.69 -7.19 -5.70
C LEU A 542 -27.07 -6.72 -6.18
N GLN A 543 -27.14 -5.60 -6.91
CA GLN A 543 -28.38 -5.13 -7.54
C GLN A 543 -28.75 -5.94 -8.78
N GLN A 544 -27.77 -6.59 -9.43
CA GLN A 544 -27.98 -7.52 -10.54
C GLN A 544 -28.34 -8.95 -10.07
N GLY A 545 -28.49 -9.16 -8.76
CA GLY A 545 -28.82 -10.47 -8.21
C GLY A 545 -27.63 -11.43 -8.11
N ILE A 546 -26.39 -10.94 -8.16
CA ILE A 546 -25.18 -11.73 -7.99
C ILE A 546 -24.66 -11.53 -6.57
N ALA A 547 -24.55 -12.59 -5.78
CA ALA A 547 -23.92 -12.56 -4.47
C ALA A 547 -22.40 -12.44 -4.61
N VAL A 548 -21.73 -11.83 -3.62
CA VAL A 548 -20.26 -11.70 -3.63
C VAL A 548 -19.68 -12.29 -2.36
N PHE A 549 -18.68 -13.15 -2.53
CA PHE A 549 -17.95 -13.79 -1.45
C PHE A 549 -16.46 -13.42 -1.51
N GLN A 550 -15.85 -13.17 -0.35
CA GLN A 550 -14.42 -12.94 -0.23
C GLN A 550 -13.89 -13.72 0.97
N LEU A 551 -12.75 -14.39 0.79
CA LEU A 551 -12.08 -15.14 1.83
C LEU A 551 -10.59 -14.79 1.80
N ASP A 552 -10.01 -14.47 2.95
CA ASP A 552 -8.57 -14.36 3.12
C ASP A 552 -8.00 -15.74 3.39
N ASN A 553 -7.34 -16.30 2.38
CA ASN A 553 -6.64 -17.57 2.47
C ASN A 553 -5.33 -17.41 3.24
N ARG A 554 -4.77 -18.51 3.73
CA ARG A 554 -3.40 -18.55 4.25
C ARG A 554 -2.43 -18.00 3.21
N GLY A 555 -1.35 -17.38 3.67
CA GLY A 555 -0.45 -16.58 2.86
C GLY A 555 -0.76 -15.08 2.89
N SER A 556 -2.00 -14.67 3.23
CA SER A 556 -2.38 -13.26 3.39
C SER A 556 -1.70 -12.62 4.61
N GLY A 557 -1.67 -11.28 4.66
CA GLY A 557 -0.99 -10.51 5.69
C GLY A 557 -1.75 -10.30 7.00
N HIS A 558 -1.06 -9.73 7.97
CA HIS A 558 -1.56 -9.29 9.27
C HIS A 558 -2.09 -10.38 10.22
N ARG A 559 -1.70 -11.64 10.00
CA ARG A 559 -2.16 -12.80 10.76
C ARG A 559 -1.01 -13.55 11.45
N GLY A 560 0.19 -12.97 11.47
CA GLY A 560 1.42 -13.54 12.00
C GLY A 560 2.12 -14.50 11.03
N LEU A 561 3.38 -14.83 11.36
CA LEU A 561 4.28 -15.56 10.46
C LEU A 561 3.74 -16.93 10.06
N ARG A 562 3.13 -17.68 11.01
CA ARG A 562 2.59 -19.01 10.72
C ARG A 562 1.51 -18.99 9.62
N PHE A 563 0.70 -17.92 9.57
CA PHE A 563 -0.33 -17.77 8.56
C PHE A 563 0.24 -17.35 7.21
N GLU A 564 1.24 -16.45 7.23
CA GLU A 564 1.85 -15.91 6.02
C GLU A 564 2.78 -16.92 5.33
N GLN A 565 3.62 -17.62 6.08
CA GLN A 565 4.77 -18.37 5.57
C GLN A 565 4.43 -19.74 4.97
N VAL A 566 3.18 -20.18 4.99
CA VAL A 566 2.75 -21.44 4.35
C VAL A 566 2.96 -21.50 2.84
N ILE A 567 3.13 -20.32 2.20
CA ILE A 567 3.32 -20.20 0.76
C ILE A 567 4.79 -20.32 0.34
N TYR A 568 5.72 -20.42 1.29
CA TYR A 568 7.16 -20.44 0.99
C TYR A 568 7.54 -21.58 0.06
N GLN A 569 8.28 -21.26 -0.99
CA GLN A 569 8.75 -22.10 -2.10
C GLN A 569 7.66 -22.66 -3.04
N HIS A 570 6.37 -22.41 -2.78
CA HIS A 570 5.28 -22.88 -3.64
C HIS A 570 4.00 -22.05 -3.47
N LEU A 571 3.67 -21.26 -4.45
CA LEU A 571 2.47 -20.44 -4.49
C LEU A 571 1.27 -21.20 -5.07
N ALA A 572 0.05 -20.74 -4.76
CA ALA A 572 -1.22 -21.31 -5.19
C ALA A 572 -1.41 -22.80 -4.81
N VAL A 573 -0.88 -23.22 -3.68
CA VAL A 573 -1.15 -24.52 -3.07
C VAL A 573 -2.12 -24.35 -1.90
N ALA A 574 -1.67 -23.75 -0.80
CA ALA A 574 -2.51 -23.46 0.36
C ALA A 574 -3.64 -22.50 0.00
N GLU A 575 -3.34 -21.46 -0.80
CA GLU A 575 -4.29 -20.46 -1.22
C GLU A 575 -5.46 -21.05 -2.03
N VAL A 576 -5.17 -21.92 -3.01
CA VAL A 576 -6.22 -22.60 -3.80
C VAL A 576 -7.00 -23.58 -2.93
N ALA A 577 -6.35 -24.30 -2.01
CA ALA A 577 -7.03 -25.20 -1.08
C ALA A 577 -8.04 -24.44 -0.19
N ASP A 578 -7.64 -23.31 0.34
CA ASP A 578 -8.50 -22.48 1.19
C ASP A 578 -9.66 -21.84 0.39
N GLN A 579 -9.41 -21.38 -0.85
CA GLN A 579 -10.48 -20.86 -1.73
C GLN A 579 -11.50 -21.96 -2.09
N LYS A 580 -11.07 -23.22 -2.29
CA LYS A 580 -11.97 -24.36 -2.48
C LYS A 580 -12.84 -24.58 -1.24
N GLN A 581 -12.26 -24.49 -0.05
CA GLN A 581 -12.99 -24.60 1.20
C GLN A 581 -14.06 -23.52 1.35
N GLY A 582 -13.76 -22.29 0.88
CA GLY A 582 -14.76 -21.22 0.76
C GLY A 582 -15.93 -21.61 -0.16
N VAL A 583 -15.64 -22.23 -1.30
CA VAL A 583 -16.68 -22.72 -2.23
C VAL A 583 -17.46 -23.88 -1.62
N ASP A 584 -16.82 -24.81 -0.91
CA ASP A 584 -17.52 -25.88 -0.21
C ASP A 584 -18.50 -25.33 0.83
N TYR A 585 -18.11 -24.30 1.59
CA TYR A 585 -19.04 -23.57 2.46
C TYR A 585 -20.21 -22.96 1.67
N LEU A 586 -19.96 -22.26 0.57
CA LEU A 586 -21.02 -21.68 -0.26
C LEU A 586 -22.03 -22.72 -0.74
N ARG A 587 -21.58 -23.92 -1.12
CA ARG A 587 -22.42 -25.04 -1.55
C ARG A 587 -23.32 -25.58 -0.44
N THR A 588 -23.03 -25.33 0.83
CA THR A 588 -23.92 -25.69 1.95
C THR A 588 -25.11 -24.74 2.08
N LEU A 589 -25.05 -23.56 1.45
CA LEU A 589 -26.11 -22.55 1.52
C LEU A 589 -27.20 -22.84 0.49
N PRO A 590 -28.47 -23.09 0.89
CA PRO A 590 -29.50 -23.55 -0.03
C PRO A 590 -29.89 -22.53 -1.10
N TRP A 591 -29.58 -21.26 -0.88
CA TRP A 591 -29.81 -20.15 -1.80
C TRP A 591 -28.69 -19.90 -2.78
N VAL A 592 -27.58 -20.65 -2.72
CA VAL A 592 -26.48 -20.56 -3.67
C VAL A 592 -26.70 -21.52 -4.84
N ASP A 593 -26.63 -21.03 -6.07
CA ASP A 593 -26.55 -21.89 -7.27
C ASP A 593 -25.11 -22.42 -7.43
N ALA A 594 -24.90 -23.66 -6.96
CA ALA A 594 -23.58 -24.32 -6.99
C ALA A 594 -23.00 -24.47 -8.41
N ASN A 595 -23.81 -24.35 -9.47
CA ASN A 595 -23.37 -24.39 -10.85
C ASN A 595 -22.96 -23.01 -11.40
N LYS A 596 -23.23 -21.94 -10.67
CA LYS A 596 -22.97 -20.55 -11.05
C LYS A 596 -22.04 -19.87 -10.07
N ILE A 597 -20.85 -20.45 -9.87
CA ILE A 597 -19.79 -19.88 -9.05
C ILE A 597 -18.65 -19.43 -9.98
N ALA A 598 -18.37 -18.12 -9.97
CA ALA A 598 -17.29 -17.49 -10.69
C ALA A 598 -16.20 -17.03 -9.72
N ILE A 599 -14.97 -16.81 -10.22
CA ILE A 599 -13.87 -16.19 -9.49
C ILE A 599 -13.34 -14.99 -10.26
N TYR A 600 -13.00 -13.90 -9.55
CA TYR A 600 -12.47 -12.68 -10.14
C TYR A 600 -11.34 -12.11 -9.27
N GLY A 601 -10.26 -11.71 -9.91
CA GLY A 601 -9.18 -10.98 -9.29
C GLY A 601 -8.31 -10.20 -10.27
N HIS A 602 -7.50 -9.30 -9.73
CA HIS A 602 -6.55 -8.46 -10.46
C HIS A 602 -5.15 -8.62 -9.89
N SER A 603 -4.10 -8.54 -10.72
CA SER A 603 -2.70 -8.70 -10.32
C SER A 603 -2.45 -10.09 -9.72
N TYR A 604 -1.97 -10.20 -8.47
CA TYR A 604 -1.92 -11.49 -7.76
C TYR A 604 -3.29 -12.17 -7.72
N GLY A 605 -4.37 -11.39 -7.55
CA GLY A 605 -5.74 -11.91 -7.63
C GLY A 605 -6.10 -12.46 -9.01
N GLY A 606 -5.56 -11.87 -10.08
CA GLY A 606 -5.67 -12.39 -11.44
C GLY A 606 -4.95 -13.73 -11.61
N TYR A 607 -3.75 -13.85 -11.06
CA TYR A 607 -3.03 -15.11 -10.93
C TYR A 607 -3.84 -16.15 -10.14
N MET A 608 -4.38 -15.78 -8.98
CA MET A 608 -5.23 -16.66 -8.17
C MET A 608 -6.49 -17.11 -8.91
N ALA A 609 -7.14 -16.20 -9.65
CA ALA A 609 -8.31 -16.55 -10.46
C ALA A 609 -7.97 -17.60 -11.54
N LEU A 610 -6.83 -17.47 -12.20
CA LEU A 610 -6.33 -18.47 -13.16
C LEU A 610 -5.99 -19.80 -12.47
N MET A 611 -5.22 -19.75 -11.39
CA MET A 611 -4.79 -20.97 -10.67
C MET A 611 -5.99 -21.73 -10.08
N CYS A 612 -6.97 -21.03 -9.49
CA CYS A 612 -8.20 -21.63 -9.03
C CYS A 612 -9.00 -22.26 -10.19
N LYS A 613 -9.13 -21.54 -11.31
CA LYS A 613 -9.82 -22.04 -12.50
C LYS A 613 -9.19 -23.29 -13.08
N LEU A 614 -7.85 -23.32 -13.15
CA LEU A 614 -7.12 -24.39 -13.79
C LEU A 614 -6.87 -25.60 -12.87
N LYS A 615 -6.61 -25.37 -11.56
CA LYS A 615 -6.37 -26.46 -10.59
C LYS A 615 -7.65 -27.00 -9.99
N ALA A 616 -8.76 -26.25 -10.06
CA ALA A 616 -10.05 -26.63 -9.47
C ALA A 616 -11.25 -26.31 -10.40
N PRO A 617 -11.26 -26.81 -11.65
CA PRO A 617 -12.28 -26.46 -12.66
C PRO A 617 -13.71 -26.84 -12.27
N ASP A 618 -13.89 -27.81 -11.38
CA ASP A 618 -15.18 -28.20 -10.85
C ASP A 618 -15.72 -27.25 -9.78
N TYR A 619 -14.85 -26.46 -9.16
CA TYR A 619 -15.21 -25.45 -8.20
C TYR A 619 -15.55 -24.11 -8.84
N PHE A 620 -14.77 -23.68 -9.83
CA PHE A 620 -14.89 -22.38 -10.46
C PHE A 620 -15.21 -22.54 -11.94
N LYS A 621 -16.51 -22.44 -12.28
CA LYS A 621 -16.99 -22.61 -13.66
C LYS A 621 -16.60 -21.45 -14.56
N VAL A 622 -16.46 -20.25 -14.00
CA VAL A 622 -16.14 -19.01 -14.71
C VAL A 622 -14.99 -18.32 -13.98
N ALA A 623 -14.05 -17.75 -14.73
CA ALA A 623 -12.98 -16.93 -14.17
C ALA A 623 -12.82 -15.62 -14.94
N ILE A 624 -12.51 -14.55 -14.20
CA ILE A 624 -12.08 -13.27 -14.75
C ILE A 624 -10.71 -12.97 -14.15
N SER A 625 -9.72 -12.81 -15.01
CA SER A 625 -8.31 -12.57 -14.61
C SER A 625 -7.80 -11.27 -15.18
N GLY A 626 -7.49 -10.33 -14.31
CA GLY A 626 -6.94 -9.02 -14.68
C GLY A 626 -5.44 -8.92 -14.42
N ALA A 627 -4.68 -8.48 -15.43
CA ALA A 627 -3.25 -8.21 -15.34
C ALA A 627 -2.46 -9.23 -14.48
N PRO A 628 -2.61 -10.55 -14.72
CA PRO A 628 -2.06 -11.59 -13.85
C PRO A 628 -0.54 -11.72 -14.00
N VAL A 629 0.15 -12.06 -12.92
CA VAL A 629 1.43 -12.76 -13.03
C VAL A 629 1.13 -14.20 -13.43
N THR A 630 1.79 -14.72 -14.46
CA THR A 630 1.54 -16.06 -14.99
C THR A 630 2.77 -16.94 -14.99
N ASP A 631 3.93 -16.31 -14.93
CA ASP A 631 5.24 -16.92 -14.81
C ASP A 631 6.07 -16.07 -13.85
N TRP A 632 6.40 -16.60 -12.69
CA TRP A 632 7.08 -15.87 -11.63
C TRP A 632 8.54 -15.52 -11.97
N SER A 633 9.14 -16.15 -12.96
CA SER A 633 10.46 -15.75 -13.47
C SER A 633 10.45 -14.39 -14.18
N LEU A 634 9.26 -13.88 -14.55
CA LEU A 634 9.09 -12.57 -15.18
C LEU A 634 8.85 -11.44 -14.17
N TYR A 635 8.73 -11.74 -12.87
CA TYR A 635 8.51 -10.75 -11.84
C TYR A 635 9.81 -10.46 -11.07
N ASP A 636 9.84 -9.34 -10.30
CA ASP A 636 11.10 -8.86 -9.73
C ASP A 636 11.71 -9.75 -8.65
N THR A 637 13.01 -9.53 -8.39
CA THR A 637 13.83 -10.29 -7.43
C THR A 637 13.31 -10.18 -6.01
N HIS A 638 12.97 -8.97 -5.53
CA HIS A 638 12.68 -8.75 -4.12
C HIS A 638 11.35 -9.40 -3.70
N TYR A 639 10.31 -9.26 -4.54
CA TYR A 639 9.02 -9.92 -4.29
C TYR A 639 9.11 -11.43 -4.49
N THR A 640 9.57 -11.85 -5.67
CA THR A 640 9.48 -13.24 -6.07
C THR A 640 10.42 -14.14 -5.28
N GLU A 641 11.68 -13.74 -5.07
CA GLU A 641 12.65 -14.55 -4.34
C GLU A 641 12.35 -14.60 -2.83
N ARG A 642 11.60 -13.65 -2.28
CA ARG A 642 11.10 -13.74 -0.90
C ARG A 642 10.25 -14.99 -0.71
N TYR A 643 9.36 -15.25 -1.66
CA TYR A 643 8.39 -16.35 -1.52
C TYR A 643 8.83 -17.65 -2.17
N LEU A 644 9.54 -17.58 -3.29
CA LEU A 644 9.95 -18.78 -4.04
C LEU A 644 11.44 -19.11 -3.92
N GLY A 645 12.26 -18.23 -3.35
CA GLY A 645 13.71 -18.35 -3.38
C GLY A 645 14.28 -18.05 -4.77
N ASN A 646 15.58 -18.28 -4.96
CA ASN A 646 16.20 -18.12 -6.27
C ASN A 646 15.70 -19.20 -7.24
N PRO A 647 15.33 -18.89 -8.48
CA PRO A 647 14.82 -19.87 -9.45
C PRO A 647 15.84 -20.99 -9.80
N HIS A 648 17.14 -20.74 -9.64
CA HIS A 648 18.18 -21.77 -9.83
C HIS A 648 18.14 -22.83 -8.75
N ASP A 649 17.72 -22.47 -7.53
CA ASP A 649 17.64 -23.36 -6.38
C ASP A 649 16.26 -24.03 -6.25
N ASN A 650 15.20 -23.42 -6.78
CA ASN A 650 13.82 -23.87 -6.66
C ASN A 650 13.07 -23.88 -8.03
N ALA A 651 13.68 -24.41 -9.07
CA ALA A 651 13.09 -24.47 -10.42
C ALA A 651 11.72 -25.17 -10.44
N GLU A 652 11.54 -26.24 -9.66
CA GLU A 652 10.26 -26.95 -9.57
C GLU A 652 9.18 -26.12 -8.88
N GLY A 653 9.51 -25.39 -7.82
CA GLY A 653 8.59 -24.45 -7.16
C GLY A 653 8.10 -23.37 -8.11
N TYR A 654 8.99 -22.78 -8.90
CA TYR A 654 8.62 -21.81 -9.94
C TYR A 654 7.70 -22.44 -10.99
N ARG A 655 8.02 -23.64 -11.47
CA ARG A 655 7.19 -24.37 -12.45
C ARG A 655 5.79 -24.64 -11.89
N LEU A 656 5.67 -25.15 -10.67
CA LEU A 656 4.40 -25.48 -10.02
C LEU A 656 3.58 -24.24 -9.62
N SER A 657 4.26 -23.11 -9.39
CA SER A 657 3.62 -21.83 -9.10
C SER A 657 3.22 -21.05 -10.36
N SER A 658 3.64 -21.47 -11.54
CA SER A 658 3.28 -20.85 -12.81
C SER A 658 1.97 -21.39 -13.36
N VAL A 659 1.30 -20.58 -14.20
CA VAL A 659 -0.01 -20.89 -14.80
C VAL A 659 0.11 -21.90 -15.95
N LEU A 660 1.15 -21.77 -16.77
CA LEU A 660 1.31 -22.50 -18.03
C LEU A 660 1.22 -24.02 -17.89
N PRO A 661 1.78 -24.68 -16.85
CA PRO A 661 1.67 -26.15 -16.69
C PRO A 661 0.25 -26.67 -16.56
N TYR A 662 -0.71 -25.82 -16.23
CA TYR A 662 -2.09 -26.22 -15.97
C TYR A 662 -3.06 -25.87 -17.11
N ILE A 663 -2.59 -25.26 -18.21
CA ILE A 663 -3.44 -24.85 -19.34
C ILE A 663 -4.25 -26.01 -19.90
N GLY A 664 -3.68 -27.22 -19.97
CA GLY A 664 -4.38 -28.42 -20.46
C GLY A 664 -5.67 -28.77 -19.70
N SER A 665 -5.79 -28.37 -18.43
CA SER A 665 -6.99 -28.60 -17.63
C SER A 665 -8.13 -27.60 -17.92
N TYR A 666 -7.85 -26.53 -18.66
CA TYR A 666 -8.85 -25.50 -19.00
C TYR A 666 -9.97 -26.07 -19.85
N GLN A 667 -11.22 -25.76 -19.49
CA GLN A 667 -12.43 -26.18 -20.20
C GLN A 667 -13.09 -25.02 -20.95
N SER A 668 -13.61 -24.02 -20.23
CA SER A 668 -14.31 -22.86 -20.77
C SER A 668 -14.52 -21.78 -19.71
N GLY A 669 -15.08 -20.62 -20.10
CA GLY A 669 -15.51 -19.59 -19.14
C GLY A 669 -14.36 -18.76 -18.57
N LEU A 670 -13.47 -18.24 -19.42
CA LEU A 670 -12.37 -17.36 -19.04
C LEU A 670 -12.45 -16.04 -19.81
N LEU A 671 -12.39 -14.94 -19.06
CA LEU A 671 -12.11 -13.60 -19.56
C LEU A 671 -10.80 -13.12 -18.95
N MET A 672 -9.86 -12.70 -19.80
CA MET A 672 -8.63 -12.03 -19.35
C MET A 672 -8.62 -10.57 -19.80
N TYR A 673 -8.07 -9.67 -18.95
CA TYR A 673 -7.83 -8.29 -19.37
C TYR A 673 -6.47 -7.80 -18.88
N HIS A 674 -5.83 -6.89 -19.66
CA HIS A 674 -4.54 -6.33 -19.33
C HIS A 674 -4.32 -4.95 -19.93
N GLY A 675 -3.57 -4.09 -19.26
CA GLY A 675 -3.09 -2.82 -19.79
C GLY A 675 -1.86 -3.06 -20.70
N MET A 676 -1.91 -2.56 -21.93
CA MET A 676 -0.85 -2.83 -22.91
C MET A 676 0.41 -1.96 -22.73
N ALA A 677 0.44 -1.10 -21.71
CA ALA A 677 1.61 -0.32 -21.29
C ALA A 677 1.98 -0.58 -19.81
N ASP A 678 1.60 -1.76 -19.29
CA ASP A 678 1.90 -2.18 -17.92
C ASP A 678 3.42 -2.28 -17.70
N ASP A 679 3.94 -1.55 -16.70
CA ASP A 679 5.35 -1.45 -16.35
C ASP A 679 5.70 -2.16 -15.04
N ASN A 680 4.73 -2.83 -14.43
CA ASN A 680 4.87 -3.66 -13.23
C ASN A 680 4.72 -5.15 -13.56
N VAL A 681 3.52 -5.58 -13.91
CA VAL A 681 3.28 -6.92 -14.45
C VAL A 681 3.29 -6.82 -15.97
N LEU A 682 4.40 -7.16 -16.59
CA LEU A 682 4.59 -7.00 -18.03
C LEU A 682 3.51 -7.73 -18.82
N PHE A 683 3.03 -7.10 -19.89
CA PHE A 683 1.97 -7.65 -20.77
C PHE A 683 2.31 -9.04 -21.32
N GLU A 684 3.59 -9.39 -21.38
CA GLU A 684 4.08 -10.72 -21.74
C GLU A 684 3.47 -11.84 -20.90
N ASN A 685 3.19 -11.61 -19.63
CA ASN A 685 2.50 -12.57 -18.78
C ASN A 685 1.17 -13.04 -19.40
N SER A 686 0.36 -12.11 -19.90
CA SER A 686 -0.91 -12.47 -20.55
C SER A 686 -0.72 -13.06 -21.93
N THR A 687 0.20 -12.53 -22.75
CA THR A 687 0.41 -13.04 -24.13
C THR A 687 0.92 -14.49 -24.14
N ARG A 688 1.72 -14.90 -23.15
CA ARG A 688 2.13 -16.32 -22.99
C ARG A 688 0.93 -17.23 -22.75
N VAL A 689 -0.03 -16.83 -21.91
CA VAL A 689 -1.25 -17.61 -21.66
C VAL A 689 -2.15 -17.61 -22.90
N TYR A 690 -2.32 -16.45 -23.58
CA TYR A 690 -3.10 -16.42 -24.84
C TYR A 690 -2.56 -17.41 -25.85
N LYS A 691 -1.23 -17.40 -26.07
CA LYS A 691 -0.57 -18.30 -27.01
C LYS A 691 -0.78 -19.77 -26.64
N ALA A 692 -0.59 -20.12 -25.36
CA ALA A 692 -0.76 -21.49 -24.88
C ALA A 692 -2.20 -21.99 -25.05
N LEU A 693 -3.20 -21.16 -24.73
CA LEU A 693 -4.63 -21.50 -24.94
C LEU A 693 -4.97 -21.65 -26.41
N GLN A 694 -4.43 -20.80 -27.30
CA GLN A 694 -4.62 -20.87 -28.74
C GLN A 694 -4.00 -22.13 -29.31
N ASP A 695 -2.77 -22.50 -28.89
CA ASP A 695 -2.09 -23.72 -29.35
C ASP A 695 -2.87 -24.98 -28.98
N ASP A 696 -3.52 -24.97 -27.82
CA ASP A 696 -4.40 -26.05 -27.33
C ASP A 696 -5.81 -26.00 -27.96
N GLY A 697 -6.10 -25.05 -28.87
CA GLY A 697 -7.42 -24.88 -29.49
C GLY A 697 -8.51 -24.46 -28.51
N LYS A 698 -8.17 -23.84 -27.39
CA LYS A 698 -9.09 -23.42 -26.34
C LYS A 698 -9.70 -22.06 -26.66
N LEU A 699 -11.02 -21.92 -26.45
CA LEU A 699 -11.72 -20.64 -26.62
C LEU A 699 -11.77 -19.86 -25.29
N PHE A 700 -11.40 -18.59 -25.36
CA PHE A 700 -11.43 -17.66 -24.22
C PHE A 700 -11.69 -16.24 -24.72
N GLU A 701 -12.05 -15.34 -23.82
CA GLU A 701 -12.24 -13.92 -24.11
C GLU A 701 -11.08 -13.10 -23.58
N MET A 702 -10.71 -12.02 -24.29
CA MET A 702 -9.67 -11.11 -23.83
C MET A 702 -10.04 -9.66 -24.17
N ILE A 703 -9.69 -8.75 -23.25
CA ILE A 703 -9.84 -7.30 -23.41
C ILE A 703 -8.51 -6.65 -23.07
N ASN A 704 -7.84 -6.10 -24.07
CA ASN A 704 -6.58 -5.41 -23.89
C ASN A 704 -6.79 -3.90 -24.00
N TYR A 705 -6.19 -3.13 -23.09
CA TYR A 705 -6.38 -1.69 -23.00
C TYR A 705 -5.12 -0.96 -23.50
N PRO A 706 -5.14 -0.37 -24.73
CA PRO A 706 -4.03 0.41 -25.25
C PRO A 706 -3.68 1.58 -24.33
N GLY A 707 -2.40 1.78 -24.03
CA GLY A 707 -1.88 2.84 -23.20
C GLY A 707 -2.18 2.72 -21.71
N ALA A 708 -3.03 1.77 -21.29
CA ALA A 708 -3.29 1.56 -19.87
C ALA A 708 -2.11 0.85 -19.19
N LYS A 709 -1.82 1.27 -17.96
CA LYS A 709 -0.84 0.66 -17.06
C LYS A 709 -1.52 -0.31 -16.09
N HIS A 710 -0.76 -0.83 -15.11
CA HIS A 710 -1.22 -1.85 -14.16
C HIS A 710 -2.54 -1.50 -13.45
N SER A 711 -2.71 -0.25 -13.03
CA SER A 711 -3.88 0.19 -12.23
C SER A 711 -5.16 0.43 -13.06
N MET A 712 -5.17 0.23 -14.37
CA MET A 712 -6.35 0.42 -15.25
C MET A 712 -7.05 1.77 -15.01
N ARG A 713 -6.30 2.87 -15.13
CA ARG A 713 -6.74 4.21 -14.73
C ARG A 713 -7.68 4.88 -15.74
N GLY A 714 -8.42 5.86 -15.21
CA GLY A 714 -9.33 6.70 -15.95
C GLY A 714 -10.77 6.19 -15.92
N ASN A 715 -11.71 7.12 -15.72
CA ASN A 715 -13.13 6.79 -15.57
C ASN A 715 -13.68 6.01 -16.77
N LYS A 716 -13.32 6.43 -18.01
CA LYS A 716 -13.75 5.75 -19.22
C LYS A 716 -13.22 4.31 -19.32
N VAL A 717 -11.94 4.08 -18.97
CA VAL A 717 -11.34 2.75 -18.96
C VAL A 717 -12.04 1.86 -17.93
N LYS A 718 -12.21 2.36 -16.71
CA LYS A 718 -12.91 1.62 -15.65
C LYS A 718 -14.37 1.32 -16.01
N THR A 719 -15.10 2.31 -16.50
CA THR A 719 -16.49 2.12 -16.91
C THR A 719 -16.61 1.06 -18.02
N HIS A 720 -15.78 1.12 -19.04
CA HIS A 720 -15.76 0.11 -20.12
C HIS A 720 -15.39 -1.27 -19.55
N LEU A 721 -14.35 -1.36 -18.72
CA LEU A 721 -13.92 -2.60 -18.11
C LEU A 721 -15.07 -3.25 -17.35
N TYR A 722 -15.66 -2.55 -16.38
CA TYR A 722 -16.67 -3.15 -15.52
C TYR A 722 -18.00 -3.43 -16.23
N LYS A 723 -18.37 -2.68 -17.27
CA LYS A 723 -19.48 -3.05 -18.18
C LYS A 723 -19.17 -4.37 -18.90
N SER A 724 -17.96 -4.54 -19.38
CA SER A 724 -17.55 -5.78 -20.06
C SER A 724 -17.50 -6.98 -19.10
N LEU A 725 -17.03 -6.79 -17.85
CA LEU A 725 -17.08 -7.84 -16.84
C LEU A 725 -18.52 -8.24 -16.49
N THR A 726 -19.42 -7.25 -16.40
CA THR A 726 -20.84 -7.51 -16.13
C THR A 726 -21.46 -8.32 -17.26
N ASP A 727 -21.31 -7.87 -18.53
CA ASP A 727 -21.83 -8.57 -19.71
C ASP A 727 -21.30 -10.02 -19.76
N PHE A 728 -20.02 -10.21 -19.51
CA PHE A 728 -19.44 -11.56 -19.47
C PHE A 728 -20.09 -12.43 -18.38
N LEU A 729 -20.25 -11.93 -17.14
CA LEU A 729 -20.89 -12.67 -16.05
C LEU A 729 -22.36 -12.98 -16.37
N GLU A 730 -23.11 -12.02 -16.89
CA GLU A 730 -24.53 -12.20 -17.28
C GLU A 730 -24.70 -13.29 -18.33
N ARG A 731 -23.85 -13.30 -19.36
CA ARG A 731 -23.85 -14.34 -20.40
C ARG A 731 -23.48 -15.71 -19.83
N GLN A 732 -22.43 -15.78 -19.01
CA GLN A 732 -21.96 -17.05 -18.42
C GLN A 732 -22.99 -17.62 -17.41
N PHE A 733 -23.63 -16.78 -16.64
CA PHE A 733 -24.65 -17.19 -15.67
C PHE A 733 -26.05 -17.31 -16.26
N LYS A 734 -26.27 -16.91 -17.51
CA LYS A 734 -27.58 -16.89 -18.18
C LYS A 734 -28.63 -16.16 -17.35
N LEU A 735 -28.31 -14.92 -16.94
CA LEU A 735 -29.19 -14.11 -16.06
C LEU A 735 -30.34 -13.48 -16.85
N HIS A 736 -30.16 -13.21 -18.14
CA HIS A 736 -31.18 -12.70 -19.03
C HIS A 736 -31.39 -13.70 -20.19
N ASN A 737 -32.64 -14.02 -20.49
CA ASN A 737 -32.99 -14.71 -21.73
C ASN A 737 -32.85 -13.68 -22.87
N HIS A 738 -31.74 -13.68 -23.59
CA HIS A 738 -31.60 -12.99 -24.88
C HIS A 738 -32.36 -13.67 -25.96
#